data_8178008c776f62112f0dec01086f160d
#
_entry.id   8178008c776f62112f0dec01086f160d
#
_cell.length_a   1.000
_cell.length_b   1.000
_cell.length_c   1.000
_cell.angle_alpha   90.00
_cell.angle_beta   90.00
_cell.angle_gamma   90.00
#
_symmetry.space_group_name_H-M   'P 1'
#
loop_
_entity.id
_entity.type
_entity.pdbx_description
1 polymer ?
#
loop_
_entity_poly.entity_id
_entity_poly.type
_entity_poly.pdbx_seq_one_letter_code
_entity_poly.pdbx_strand_id
1 'polypeptide(L)'
;MRRFTAALAFGASALALATPAMAQDEGAVSEEQGTEEPDQGNAIIVTADRREQTLQDFAGTAFAITGEDLQKLGVQNVTDLQNQIPGLSVANNQGNVEVYIRGIGSSNNTELGDPAAAFHFDGVNIPRPSGIGSAFHDIQRVEVNVGPQGTLRGRNATAGSINAISFRPGLGGFDGMVEAEYGNYNQRAIRGVLNIPVADNVAFRFSGLYQANDSYYDNVGPVQGIDVAEAQDNLSGRAQVLWEPTDRLTIVVAGDYIAEQGTGYTGSNYALALGALEDGNITQEQFDDINPRDVIARGITPQLDTDHWGIRTTIEYEGDGFNVEYIGSYRDAVYDYEATTPISPAFPGVLDRLSERDNIFTPEPGDVINDPIILQENLDNFSRFRIISDSRSHFHELRIFNTDGPFIWSLGGLYINEDQRSFLGSTGDSGTFFQGVEFNTQTETDSYAFYGDATYEVSDNFRVTAGLRYTDDSKERTGVAARYGLAIGGGSFECCLGVRVGTEGFEFAAFDRTIINPDTDGDGTISEAEIFAFHRDGIATPGARDNLDDILDFGPLPGDVFERPGAPECLDTISFDGLFCDGFTRGDPFFNSQFTFAVPFQGQIFQQDGEFQDDFIDWRLRLELDATPDNLLYALVANGHKSGGFNDNLGNNGVAPTYGTERVILYEVGSKNEFDIGGRKAYLNGSFFYNDYTDQVFTGILSVATAAETAVGLLGQDIPIPDGTNTDLVVSFSFNAADSEIYGAQVEGGFELPGNINFDFTALWLEASIKDSDPIPDFRFQADVNGGRSFFRDINGARFQRTPRWQLNGKLSQAIDLPKGQIDWVASLGYRSSQFHTIFNSQTFDDDTGLPTGTVTSGRLLDRIGGYFTLDMGAGWTIDDEGMYRFEVYGNNVFNAQEEAAIIITQFDNTRFFIRPRTYGARIRARF
;
A
#
# COMPACT_ATOMS: atom_id res chain seq x y z
N MET A 1 -6.54 -11.57 -23.36
CA MET A 1 -7.62 -11.86 -24.33
C MET A 1 -8.81 -12.69 -23.79
N ARG A 2 -8.62 -13.66 -22.90
CA ARG A 2 -9.77 -14.41 -22.31
C ARG A 2 -10.61 -13.60 -21.32
N ARG A 3 -9.98 -12.66 -20.59
CA ARG A 3 -10.65 -11.79 -19.59
C ARG A 3 -11.51 -10.68 -20.24
N PHE A 4 -11.10 -10.18 -21.40
CA PHE A 4 -11.88 -9.21 -22.18
C PHE A 4 -13.26 -9.74 -22.63
N THR A 5 -13.39 -11.05 -22.81
CA THR A 5 -14.64 -11.71 -23.24
C THR A 5 -15.66 -11.79 -22.10
N ALA A 6 -15.23 -11.87 -20.83
CA ALA A 6 -16.13 -11.91 -19.67
C ALA A 6 -16.71 -10.53 -19.35
N ALA A 7 -15.89 -9.47 -19.39
CA ALA A 7 -16.34 -8.10 -19.16
C ALA A 7 -17.31 -7.60 -20.26
N LEU A 8 -17.06 -7.98 -21.53
CA LEU A 8 -17.98 -7.71 -22.64
C LEU A 8 -19.28 -8.51 -22.55
N ALA A 9 -19.26 -9.71 -21.97
CA ALA A 9 -20.47 -10.51 -21.77
C ALA A 9 -21.39 -9.91 -20.69
N PHE A 10 -20.83 -9.28 -19.63
CA PHE A 10 -21.63 -8.56 -18.64
C PHE A 10 -22.22 -7.27 -19.20
N GLY A 11 -21.47 -6.50 -19.98
CA GLY A 11 -21.95 -5.28 -20.64
C GLY A 11 -22.97 -5.56 -21.76
N ALA A 12 -22.77 -6.61 -22.55
CA ALA A 12 -23.66 -6.94 -23.67
C ALA A 12 -25.00 -7.54 -23.23
N SER A 13 -25.05 -8.21 -22.09
CA SER A 13 -26.30 -8.74 -21.53
C SER A 13 -27.21 -7.65 -20.97
N ALA A 14 -26.62 -6.54 -20.47
CA ALA A 14 -27.39 -5.39 -19.99
C ALA A 14 -27.97 -4.54 -21.13
N LEU A 15 -27.30 -4.45 -22.30
CA LEU A 15 -27.81 -3.72 -23.46
C LEU A 15 -28.94 -4.43 -24.21
N ALA A 16 -29.10 -5.74 -24.06
CA ALA A 16 -30.13 -6.52 -24.76
C ALA A 16 -31.51 -6.42 -24.12
N LEU A 17 -31.66 -5.83 -22.95
CA LEU A 17 -32.94 -5.67 -22.22
C LEU A 17 -33.59 -4.28 -22.35
N ALA A 18 -32.96 -3.34 -23.02
CA ALA A 18 -33.48 -1.97 -23.18
C ALA A 18 -34.03 -1.73 -24.57
N THR A 19 -35.21 -2.28 -24.90
CA THR A 19 -36.06 -1.72 -25.93
C THR A 19 -37.11 -0.83 -25.29
N PRO A 20 -37.06 0.50 -25.50
CA PRO A 20 -38.08 1.39 -24.94
C PRO A 20 -39.40 1.18 -25.62
N ALA A 21 -40.43 0.79 -24.87
CA ALA A 21 -41.81 0.96 -25.27
C ALA A 21 -42.19 2.43 -25.13
N MET A 22 -42.25 3.15 -26.24
CA MET A 22 -42.83 4.50 -26.30
C MET A 22 -44.33 4.37 -26.03
N ALA A 23 -44.77 4.80 -24.84
CA ALA A 23 -46.17 5.15 -24.60
C ALA A 23 -46.23 6.67 -24.45
N GLN A 24 -46.79 7.32 -25.43
CA GLN A 24 -47.27 8.67 -25.31
C GLN A 24 -48.51 8.66 -24.41
N ASP A 25 -48.49 9.44 -23.33
CA ASP A 25 -49.73 9.96 -22.72
C ASP A 25 -49.47 11.43 -22.31
N GLU A 26 -50.22 12.30 -22.94
CA GLU A 26 -50.35 13.68 -22.59
C GLU A 26 -51.32 13.82 -21.42
N GLY A 27 -50.86 14.26 -20.26
CA GLY A 27 -51.77 14.50 -19.13
C GLY A 27 -51.15 15.31 -17.97
N ALA A 28 -51.43 16.61 -18.02
CA ALA A 28 -51.58 17.50 -16.89
C ALA A 28 -50.46 17.59 -15.82
N VAL A 29 -49.73 18.67 -15.90
CA VAL A 29 -48.88 19.23 -14.86
C VAL A 29 -49.76 19.53 -13.63
N SER A 30 -49.59 18.78 -12.57
CA SER A 30 -49.92 19.19 -11.21
C SER A 30 -48.60 19.59 -10.54
N GLU A 31 -48.51 20.87 -10.15
CA GLU A 31 -47.48 21.34 -9.21
C GLU A 31 -47.66 20.54 -7.90
N GLU A 32 -46.90 19.50 -7.73
CA GLU A 32 -46.64 18.94 -6.41
C GLU A 32 -45.42 19.66 -5.83
N GLN A 33 -45.63 20.29 -4.71
CA GLN A 33 -44.62 20.91 -3.88
C GLN A 33 -43.55 19.91 -3.58
N GLY A 34 -42.39 20.06 -4.24
CA GLY A 34 -41.17 19.47 -3.75
C GLY A 34 -40.96 19.95 -2.32
N THR A 35 -40.87 19.04 -1.39
CA THR A 35 -40.25 19.32 -0.11
C THR A 35 -38.89 19.92 -0.43
N GLU A 36 -38.74 21.22 -0.21
CA GLU A 36 -37.45 21.87 -0.14
C GLU A 36 -36.63 21.07 0.87
N GLU A 37 -35.69 20.27 0.40
CA GLU A 37 -34.54 19.93 1.24
C GLU A 37 -33.99 21.27 1.73
N PRO A 38 -33.79 21.44 3.05
CA PRO A 38 -33.20 22.65 3.53
C PRO A 38 -31.92 22.91 2.75
N ASP A 39 -31.79 24.09 2.18
CA ASP A 39 -30.60 24.62 1.54
C ASP A 39 -29.42 24.48 2.53
N GLN A 40 -28.84 23.27 2.61
CA GLN A 40 -27.60 22.96 3.32
C GLN A 40 -26.45 23.38 2.42
N GLY A 41 -26.39 24.66 2.11
CA GLY A 41 -25.35 25.22 1.30
C GLY A 41 -23.99 24.70 1.75
N ASN A 42 -23.35 23.94 0.90
CA ASN A 42 -21.95 23.45 1.00
C ASN A 42 -21.54 22.76 2.33
N ALA A 43 -22.47 22.27 3.15
CA ALA A 43 -22.13 21.54 4.36
C ALA A 43 -21.57 20.15 3.98
N ILE A 44 -20.31 19.91 4.29
CA ILE A 44 -19.68 18.60 4.08
C ILE A 44 -20.20 17.65 5.16
N ILE A 45 -20.89 16.57 4.73
CA ILE A 45 -21.41 15.53 5.62
C ILE A 45 -20.33 14.47 5.86
N VAL A 46 -20.20 14.04 7.11
CA VAL A 46 -19.29 12.96 7.54
C VAL A 46 -20.04 11.90 8.35
N THR A 47 -19.52 10.68 8.32
CA THR A 47 -20.03 9.54 9.10
C THR A 47 -19.01 9.04 10.13
N ALA A 48 -18.20 9.95 10.67
CA ALA A 48 -17.14 9.62 11.62
C ALA A 48 -17.66 8.90 12.88
N ASP A 49 -18.78 9.34 13.42
CA ASP A 49 -19.47 8.72 14.56
C ASP A 49 -20.48 7.62 14.16
N ARG A 50 -20.35 7.05 12.96
CA ARG A 50 -21.33 6.08 12.42
C ARG A 50 -22.75 6.67 12.28
N ARG A 51 -22.87 7.97 12.15
CA ARG A 51 -24.10 8.73 11.89
C ARG A 51 -23.76 9.93 11.02
N GLU A 52 -24.70 10.35 10.21
CA GLU A 52 -24.53 11.53 9.36
C GLU A 52 -24.56 12.80 10.22
N GLN A 53 -23.58 13.65 10.06
CA GLN A 53 -23.48 14.97 10.69
C GLN A 53 -22.60 15.87 9.83
N THR A 54 -22.71 17.17 10.02
CA THR A 54 -21.82 18.08 9.30
C THR A 54 -20.40 18.00 9.88
N LEU A 55 -19.39 18.31 9.07
CA LEU A 55 -18.01 18.38 9.55
C LEU A 55 -17.84 19.41 10.68
N GLN A 56 -18.66 20.44 10.72
CA GLN A 56 -18.66 21.47 11.76
C GLN A 56 -19.28 20.98 13.09
N ASP A 57 -20.26 20.11 13.01
CA ASP A 57 -20.89 19.51 14.20
C ASP A 57 -20.07 18.36 14.78
N PHE A 58 -19.11 17.85 14.01
CA PHE A 58 -18.26 16.75 14.46
C PHE A 58 -17.20 17.23 15.48
N ALA A 59 -17.32 16.83 16.72
CA ALA A 59 -16.39 17.14 17.81
C ALA A 59 -15.15 16.24 17.78
N GLY A 60 -14.30 16.45 16.81
CA GLY A 60 -13.07 15.72 16.53
C GLY A 60 -12.37 16.22 15.27
N THR A 61 -11.25 15.60 14.91
CA THR A 61 -10.53 15.91 13.68
C THR A 61 -10.88 14.90 12.59
N ALA A 62 -11.49 15.39 11.52
CA ALA A 62 -11.76 14.60 10.32
C ALA A 62 -11.63 15.48 9.07
N PHE A 63 -11.36 14.81 7.94
CA PHE A 63 -11.39 15.43 6.62
C PHE A 63 -12.41 14.70 5.75
N ALA A 64 -13.05 15.42 4.87
CA ALA A 64 -13.87 14.82 3.84
C ALA A 64 -13.65 15.55 2.51
N ILE A 65 -13.45 14.77 1.46
CA ILE A 65 -13.26 15.26 0.09
C ILE A 65 -14.38 14.65 -0.75
N THR A 66 -15.13 15.50 -1.44
CA THR A 66 -16.22 15.05 -2.32
C THR A 66 -15.67 14.37 -3.56
N GLY A 67 -16.46 13.46 -4.16
CA GLY A 67 -16.08 12.82 -5.41
C GLY A 67 -15.82 13.80 -6.55
N GLU A 68 -16.50 14.96 -6.55
CA GLU A 68 -16.29 16.04 -7.51
C GLU A 68 -14.91 16.71 -7.30
N ASP A 69 -14.55 17.02 -6.03
CA ASP A 69 -13.23 17.59 -5.71
C ASP A 69 -12.10 16.62 -5.98
N LEU A 70 -12.29 15.33 -5.65
CA LEU A 70 -11.33 14.27 -6.00
C LEU A 70 -11.03 14.28 -7.50
N GLN A 71 -12.08 14.39 -8.31
CA GLN A 71 -11.94 14.38 -9.76
C GLN A 71 -11.28 15.66 -10.28
N LYS A 72 -11.70 16.85 -9.79
CA LYS A 72 -11.12 18.15 -10.19
C LYS A 72 -9.64 18.26 -9.85
N LEU A 73 -9.23 17.70 -8.71
CA LEU A 73 -7.84 17.67 -8.25
C LEU A 73 -7.04 16.50 -8.80
N GLY A 74 -7.65 15.63 -9.65
CA GLY A 74 -6.98 14.50 -10.25
C GLY A 74 -6.58 13.41 -9.26
N VAL A 75 -7.24 13.32 -8.11
CA VAL A 75 -7.04 12.26 -7.11
C VAL A 75 -7.67 10.97 -7.64
N GLN A 76 -6.86 9.96 -7.86
CA GLN A 76 -7.27 8.72 -8.49
C GLN A 76 -7.28 7.54 -7.50
N ASN A 77 -6.46 7.62 -6.46
CA ASN A 77 -6.30 6.58 -5.46
C ASN A 77 -5.91 7.16 -4.08
N VAL A 78 -5.74 6.29 -3.10
CA VAL A 78 -5.39 6.68 -1.71
C VAL A 78 -4.05 7.43 -1.64
N THR A 79 -3.08 7.07 -2.49
CA THR A 79 -1.75 7.72 -2.49
C THR A 79 -1.84 9.20 -2.81
N ASP A 80 -2.75 9.60 -3.69
CA ASP A 80 -2.94 10.99 -4.09
C ASP A 80 -3.57 11.84 -2.96
N LEU A 81 -4.33 11.23 -2.02
CA LEU A 81 -4.96 11.92 -0.90
C LEU A 81 -3.95 12.65 -0.01
N GLN A 82 -2.71 12.15 0.08
CA GLN A 82 -1.68 12.77 0.92
C GLN A 82 -1.36 14.22 0.55
N ASN A 83 -1.61 14.62 -0.70
CA ASN A 83 -1.38 16.00 -1.16
C ASN A 83 -2.48 16.96 -0.70
N GLN A 84 -3.64 16.40 -0.34
CA GLN A 84 -4.82 17.17 0.03
C GLN A 84 -5.05 17.21 1.55
N ILE A 85 -4.55 16.20 2.28
CA ILE A 85 -4.83 16.00 3.71
C ILE A 85 -3.53 16.12 4.51
N PRO A 86 -3.31 17.20 5.25
CA PRO A 86 -2.19 17.31 6.17
C PRO A 86 -2.25 16.24 7.27
N GLY A 87 -1.09 15.70 7.61
CA GLY A 87 -0.97 14.59 8.55
C GLY A 87 -1.07 13.21 7.90
N LEU A 88 -1.60 13.10 6.69
CA LEU A 88 -1.60 11.87 5.91
C LEU A 88 -0.28 11.74 5.13
N SER A 89 0.37 10.60 5.27
CA SER A 89 1.50 10.18 4.43
C SER A 89 1.20 8.79 3.91
N VAL A 90 1.23 8.64 2.61
CA VAL A 90 1.01 7.36 1.95
C VAL A 90 2.22 7.05 1.11
N ALA A 91 2.84 5.92 1.37
CA ALA A 91 3.92 5.42 0.54
C ALA A 91 3.50 4.09 -0.07
N ASN A 92 3.97 3.85 -1.26
CA ASN A 92 3.85 2.56 -1.89
C ASN A 92 5.25 1.93 -1.89
N ASN A 93 5.40 0.85 -1.17
CA ASN A 93 6.63 0.09 -1.07
C ASN A 93 6.43 -1.24 -1.78
N GLN A 94 6.92 -1.34 -3.01
CA GLN A 94 6.83 -2.57 -3.82
C GLN A 94 5.39 -3.14 -3.92
N GLY A 95 4.40 -2.24 -4.01
CA GLY A 95 2.99 -2.60 -4.08
C GLY A 95 2.26 -2.65 -2.75
N ASN A 96 2.94 -2.63 -1.62
CA ASN A 96 2.33 -2.48 -0.32
C ASN A 96 2.05 -1.00 -0.03
N VAL A 97 0.79 -0.67 0.22
CA VAL A 97 0.38 0.69 0.55
C VAL A 97 0.54 0.92 2.06
N GLU A 98 1.51 1.72 2.43
CA GLU A 98 1.78 2.09 3.81
C GLU A 98 1.10 3.42 4.13
N VAL A 99 0.17 3.41 5.08
CA VAL A 99 -0.57 4.61 5.49
C VAL A 99 -0.14 5.07 6.87
N TYR A 100 0.25 6.33 6.97
CA TYR A 100 0.59 7.00 8.22
C TYR A 100 -0.33 8.21 8.42
N ILE A 101 -0.93 8.32 9.60
CA ILE A 101 -1.74 9.48 9.98
C ILE A 101 -1.11 10.11 11.23
N ARG A 102 -0.70 11.36 11.15
CA ARG A 102 0.05 12.08 12.21
C ARG A 102 1.26 11.29 12.74
N GLY A 103 1.95 10.53 11.85
CA GLY A 103 3.13 9.75 12.19
C GLY A 103 2.87 8.35 12.75
N ILE A 104 1.63 8.00 13.06
CA ILE A 104 1.24 6.64 13.43
C ILE A 104 0.96 5.86 12.16
N GLY A 105 1.61 4.73 11.98
CA GLY A 105 1.49 3.88 10.80
C GLY A 105 2.15 2.53 11.00
N SER A 106 2.12 1.70 9.97
CA SER A 106 2.79 0.40 9.96
C SER A 106 3.54 0.23 8.66
N SER A 107 4.80 -0.17 8.73
CA SER A 107 5.60 -0.59 7.58
C SER A 107 5.42 -2.08 7.27
N ASN A 108 4.71 -2.80 8.12
CA ASN A 108 4.42 -4.22 7.95
C ASN A 108 2.92 -4.40 7.62
N ASN A 109 2.57 -4.19 6.37
CA ASN A 109 1.19 -4.29 5.86
C ASN A 109 0.96 -5.56 5.04
N THR A 110 1.86 -6.53 5.16
CA THR A 110 1.74 -7.85 4.54
C THR A 110 0.99 -8.82 5.45
N GLU A 111 1.00 -10.09 5.10
CA GLU A 111 0.50 -11.19 5.92
C GLU A 111 1.16 -11.26 7.31
N LEU A 112 2.34 -10.66 7.46
CA LEU A 112 3.08 -10.66 8.72
C LEU A 112 2.54 -9.64 9.72
N GLY A 113 1.76 -8.68 9.28
CA GLY A 113 1.24 -7.63 10.16
C GLY A 113 0.02 -6.90 9.65
N ASP A 114 -0.65 -6.24 10.56
CA ASP A 114 -1.85 -5.46 10.30
C ASP A 114 -1.52 -3.98 10.05
N PRO A 115 -2.34 -3.25 9.26
CA PRO A 115 -2.21 -1.80 9.10
C PRO A 115 -2.57 -1.06 10.40
N ALA A 116 -2.03 0.14 10.62
CA ALA A 116 -2.40 1.00 11.74
C ALA A 116 -3.57 1.95 11.42
N ALA A 117 -3.84 2.17 10.12
CA ALA A 117 -4.99 2.93 9.65
C ALA A 117 -6.01 1.98 9.01
N ALA A 118 -7.22 1.94 9.57
CA ALA A 118 -8.29 1.08 9.04
C ALA A 118 -8.85 1.66 7.73
N PHE A 119 -8.96 0.84 6.70
CA PHE A 119 -9.61 1.23 5.47
C PHE A 119 -11.00 0.59 5.35
N HIS A 120 -11.99 1.41 5.00
CA HIS A 120 -13.36 0.97 4.79
C HIS A 120 -13.87 1.39 3.42
N PHE A 121 -14.62 0.50 2.79
CA PHE A 121 -15.37 0.80 1.59
C PHE A 121 -16.86 0.59 1.86
N ASP A 122 -17.63 1.67 1.82
CA ASP A 122 -19.06 1.67 2.20
C ASP A 122 -19.32 0.96 3.56
N GLY A 123 -18.46 1.21 4.53
CA GLY A 123 -18.57 0.66 5.88
C GLY A 123 -17.97 -0.72 6.09
N VAL A 124 -17.63 -1.45 5.02
CA VAL A 124 -16.94 -2.75 5.10
C VAL A 124 -15.45 -2.54 5.31
N ASN A 125 -14.87 -3.19 6.30
CA ASN A 125 -13.42 -3.20 6.49
C ASN A 125 -12.72 -3.95 5.35
N ILE A 126 -11.70 -3.32 4.78
CA ILE A 126 -10.80 -3.93 3.81
C ILE A 126 -9.51 -4.28 4.55
N PRO A 127 -9.25 -5.55 4.84
CA PRO A 127 -8.17 -5.93 5.74
C PRO A 127 -6.78 -5.67 5.13
N ARG A 128 -6.67 -5.72 3.79
CA ARG A 128 -5.38 -5.53 3.11
C ARG A 128 -5.36 -4.26 2.25
N PRO A 129 -4.39 -3.36 2.48
CA PRO A 129 -4.29 -2.09 1.76
C PRO A 129 -4.07 -2.24 0.24
N SER A 130 -3.48 -3.34 -0.23
CA SER A 130 -3.33 -3.64 -1.65
C SER A 130 -4.67 -3.68 -2.41
N GLY A 131 -5.77 -4.00 -1.72
CA GLY A 131 -7.11 -4.06 -2.32
C GLY A 131 -7.82 -2.71 -2.52
N ILE A 132 -7.13 -1.59 -2.27
CA ILE A 132 -7.76 -0.25 -2.28
C ILE A 132 -7.58 0.48 -3.62
N GLY A 133 -6.66 0.07 -4.44
CA GLY A 133 -6.16 0.69 -5.67
C GLY A 133 -7.09 1.63 -6.43
N SER A 134 -7.55 1.23 -7.60
CA SER A 134 -8.38 2.03 -8.52
C SER A 134 -9.88 2.11 -8.13
N ALA A 135 -10.21 1.91 -6.83
CA ALA A 135 -11.60 1.91 -6.35
C ALA A 135 -12.28 3.29 -6.38
N PHE A 136 -11.56 4.37 -6.67
CA PHE A 136 -12.06 5.74 -6.59
C PHE A 136 -12.85 6.19 -7.83
N HIS A 137 -13.75 5.32 -8.34
CA HIS A 137 -14.72 5.71 -9.36
C HIS A 137 -16.15 5.67 -8.79
N ASP A 138 -16.97 6.60 -9.20
CA ASP A 138 -18.36 6.75 -8.73
C ASP A 138 -18.44 6.83 -7.20
N ILE A 139 -17.52 7.62 -6.62
CA ILE A 139 -17.40 7.90 -5.18
C ILE A 139 -18.15 9.18 -4.84
N GLN A 140 -18.98 9.12 -3.81
CA GLN A 140 -19.66 10.29 -3.27
C GLN A 140 -18.68 11.17 -2.49
N ARG A 141 -17.89 10.55 -1.62
CA ARG A 141 -16.84 11.19 -0.82
C ARG A 141 -15.86 10.20 -0.23
N VAL A 142 -14.71 10.70 0.16
CA VAL A 142 -13.74 10.00 1.01
C VAL A 142 -13.61 10.74 2.32
N GLU A 143 -13.77 10.03 3.43
CA GLU A 143 -13.61 10.54 4.79
C GLU A 143 -12.32 10.02 5.40
N VAL A 144 -11.54 10.89 6.04
CA VAL A 144 -10.35 10.50 6.81
C VAL A 144 -10.54 10.96 8.25
N ASN A 145 -10.73 10.01 9.15
CA ASN A 145 -10.84 10.27 10.58
C ASN A 145 -9.46 10.14 11.21
N VAL A 146 -9.04 11.14 11.92
CA VAL A 146 -7.69 11.28 12.48
C VAL A 146 -7.68 10.91 13.96
N GLY A 147 -6.67 10.14 14.37
CA GLY A 147 -6.55 9.62 15.74
C GLY A 147 -7.29 8.29 15.95
N PRO A 148 -7.11 7.64 17.10
CA PRO A 148 -7.63 6.32 17.37
C PRO A 148 -9.14 6.22 17.19
N GLN A 149 -9.57 5.23 16.41
CA GLN A 149 -10.97 4.93 16.11
C GLN A 149 -11.41 3.55 16.64
N GLY A 150 -10.67 3.01 17.61
CA GLY A 150 -10.87 1.65 18.14
C GLY A 150 -12.31 1.36 18.54
N THR A 151 -12.99 2.28 19.22
CA THR A 151 -14.37 2.10 19.73
C THR A 151 -15.38 1.83 18.60
N LEU A 152 -15.35 2.60 17.51
CA LEU A 152 -16.37 2.53 16.45
C LEU A 152 -15.95 1.78 15.20
N ARG A 153 -14.66 1.79 14.88
CA ARG A 153 -14.11 1.16 13.65
C ARG A 153 -13.39 -0.16 13.95
N GLY A 154 -12.98 -0.35 15.21
CA GLY A 154 -12.40 -1.60 15.69
C GLY A 154 -10.90 -1.68 15.59
N ARG A 155 -10.41 -2.91 15.41
CA ARG A 155 -9.00 -3.22 15.33
C ARG A 155 -8.28 -2.42 14.22
N ASN A 156 -6.98 -2.26 14.39
CA ASN A 156 -6.11 -1.68 13.36
C ASN A 156 -6.47 -0.23 12.98
N ALA A 157 -7.05 0.53 13.90
CA ALA A 157 -7.44 1.91 13.74
C ALA A 157 -6.74 2.84 14.76
N THR A 158 -5.48 2.55 15.11
CA THR A 158 -4.66 3.36 16.03
C THR A 158 -4.31 4.72 15.45
N ALA A 159 -4.03 4.78 14.15
CA ALA A 159 -3.74 6.02 13.44
C ALA A 159 -5.00 6.80 13.07
N GLY A 160 -6.07 6.07 12.78
CA GLY A 160 -7.32 6.61 12.27
C GLY A 160 -8.01 5.66 11.29
N SER A 161 -8.90 6.21 10.47
CA SER A 161 -9.57 5.43 9.42
C SER A 161 -9.79 6.24 8.14
N ILE A 162 -9.73 5.57 7.01
CA ILE A 162 -10.12 6.09 5.70
C ILE A 162 -11.39 5.36 5.28
N ASN A 163 -12.45 6.09 4.95
CA ASN A 163 -13.70 5.51 4.50
C ASN A 163 -14.09 6.08 3.15
N ALA A 164 -14.10 5.25 2.10
CA ALA A 164 -14.60 5.62 0.78
C ALA A 164 -16.08 5.23 0.67
N ILE A 165 -16.92 6.18 0.28
CA ILE A 165 -18.37 6.03 0.22
C ILE A 165 -18.80 6.22 -1.23
N SER A 166 -19.43 5.20 -1.81
CA SER A 166 -19.93 5.21 -3.19
C SER A 166 -21.32 5.83 -3.30
N PHE A 167 -21.68 6.30 -4.50
CA PHE A 167 -23.07 6.64 -4.78
C PHE A 167 -23.97 5.41 -4.75
N ARG A 168 -25.14 5.51 -4.13
CA ARG A 168 -26.18 4.49 -4.16
C ARG A 168 -27.06 4.63 -5.42
N PRO A 169 -27.77 3.59 -5.86
CA PRO A 169 -28.80 3.72 -6.89
C PRO A 169 -29.90 4.70 -6.47
N GLY A 170 -30.32 5.56 -7.38
CA GLY A 170 -31.37 6.55 -7.15
C GLY A 170 -32.70 6.17 -7.79
N LEU A 171 -33.82 6.38 -7.09
CA LEU A 171 -35.19 6.13 -7.58
C LEU A 171 -35.76 7.30 -8.40
N GLY A 172 -35.12 8.48 -8.34
CA GLY A 172 -35.64 9.73 -8.89
C GLY A 172 -35.69 9.84 -10.42
N GLY A 173 -35.00 8.98 -11.15
CA GLY A 173 -35.00 9.04 -12.62
C GLY A 173 -33.86 8.27 -13.26
N PHE A 174 -33.98 8.08 -14.55
CA PHE A 174 -32.88 7.55 -15.36
C PHE A 174 -31.84 8.64 -15.55
N ASP A 175 -30.61 8.34 -15.22
CA ASP A 175 -29.46 9.21 -15.45
C ASP A 175 -28.21 8.40 -15.83
N GLY A 176 -27.34 9.03 -16.58
CA GLY A 176 -26.09 8.42 -16.98
C GLY A 176 -24.99 9.43 -17.25
N MET A 177 -23.75 8.94 -17.23
CA MET A 177 -22.56 9.73 -17.51
C MET A 177 -21.54 8.88 -18.26
N VAL A 178 -20.88 9.49 -19.26
CA VAL A 178 -19.69 8.95 -19.90
C VAL A 178 -18.63 10.05 -19.93
N GLU A 179 -17.41 9.69 -19.56
CA GLU A 179 -16.26 10.58 -19.57
C GLU A 179 -15.07 9.91 -20.26
N ALA A 180 -14.36 10.66 -21.09
CA ALA A 180 -13.09 10.24 -21.68
C ALA A 180 -11.99 11.24 -21.31
N GLU A 181 -10.82 10.72 -21.01
CA GLU A 181 -9.65 11.48 -20.57
C GLU A 181 -8.43 11.09 -21.40
N TYR A 182 -7.58 12.09 -21.70
CA TYR A 182 -6.27 11.89 -22.31
C TYR A 182 -5.25 12.90 -21.77
N GLY A 183 -4.03 12.42 -21.46
CA GLY A 183 -2.96 13.22 -20.87
C GLY A 183 -1.55 12.84 -21.35
N ASN A 184 -0.54 13.50 -20.76
CA ASN A 184 0.86 13.09 -20.97
C ASN A 184 1.10 11.68 -20.39
N TYR A 185 2.26 11.07 -20.69
CA TYR A 185 2.55 9.66 -20.43
C TYR A 185 1.50 8.71 -21.02
N ASN A 186 0.91 9.11 -22.17
CA ASN A 186 -0.16 8.35 -22.83
C ASN A 186 -1.31 7.98 -21.86
N GLN A 187 -1.50 8.80 -20.82
CA GLN A 187 -2.58 8.59 -19.87
C GLN A 187 -3.92 8.66 -20.58
N ARG A 188 -4.73 7.64 -20.40
CA ARG A 188 -6.05 7.51 -21.00
C ARG A 188 -7.01 6.87 -20.00
N ALA A 189 -8.22 7.42 -19.90
CA ALA A 189 -9.27 6.80 -19.10
C ALA A 189 -10.63 6.94 -19.77
N ILE A 190 -11.49 5.97 -19.51
CA ILE A 190 -12.91 6.01 -19.85
C ILE A 190 -13.68 5.65 -18.60
N ARG A 191 -14.61 6.51 -18.19
CA ARG A 191 -15.52 6.31 -17.05
C ARG A 191 -16.96 6.28 -17.56
N GLY A 192 -17.75 5.42 -16.95
CA GLY A 192 -19.18 5.35 -17.24
C GLY A 192 -19.98 5.11 -15.98
N VAL A 193 -21.14 5.76 -15.89
CA VAL A 193 -22.13 5.56 -14.83
C VAL A 193 -23.51 5.51 -15.44
N LEU A 194 -24.34 4.61 -14.96
CA LEU A 194 -25.72 4.45 -15.42
C LEU A 194 -26.62 4.11 -14.22
N ASN A 195 -27.64 4.94 -13.98
CA ASN A 195 -28.66 4.74 -12.98
C ASN A 195 -30.00 4.45 -13.64
N ILE A 196 -30.64 3.33 -13.26
CA ILE A 196 -31.85 2.82 -13.90
C ILE A 196 -32.90 2.52 -12.83
N PRO A 197 -33.84 3.40 -12.52
CA PRO A 197 -35.02 3.03 -11.75
C PRO A 197 -35.92 2.15 -12.61
N VAL A 198 -36.25 0.96 -12.14
CA VAL A 198 -37.10 -0.01 -12.85
C VAL A 198 -38.48 -0.13 -12.26
N ALA A 199 -38.66 0.38 -11.01
CA ALA A 199 -39.92 0.50 -10.33
C ALA A 199 -39.81 1.66 -9.32
N ASP A 200 -40.93 2.06 -8.73
CA ASP A 200 -40.98 3.16 -7.73
C ASP A 200 -40.09 2.88 -6.50
N ASN A 201 -39.76 1.61 -6.27
CA ASN A 201 -38.99 1.14 -5.11
C ASN A 201 -37.79 0.26 -5.47
N VAL A 202 -37.40 0.22 -6.76
CA VAL A 202 -36.24 -0.56 -7.21
C VAL A 202 -35.43 0.22 -8.23
N ALA A 203 -34.14 0.38 -7.96
CA ALA A 203 -33.20 0.99 -8.89
C ALA A 203 -31.90 0.16 -9.01
N PHE A 204 -31.31 0.21 -10.17
CA PHE A 204 -29.97 -0.31 -10.44
C PHE A 204 -29.00 0.82 -10.73
N ARG A 205 -27.74 0.64 -10.31
CA ARG A 205 -26.64 1.53 -10.68
C ARG A 205 -25.44 0.70 -11.14
N PHE A 206 -24.91 1.08 -12.29
CA PHE A 206 -23.70 0.48 -12.85
C PHE A 206 -22.65 1.56 -13.02
N SER A 207 -21.43 1.28 -12.62
CA SER A 207 -20.30 2.16 -12.87
C SER A 207 -19.09 1.38 -13.31
N GLY A 208 -18.21 2.01 -14.07
CA GLY A 208 -16.97 1.39 -14.55
C GLY A 208 -15.92 2.41 -14.91
N LEU A 209 -14.67 2.01 -14.76
CA LEU A 209 -13.48 2.77 -15.10
C LEU A 209 -12.48 1.84 -15.80
N TYR A 210 -12.00 2.28 -16.93
CA TYR A 210 -10.76 1.80 -17.53
C TYR A 210 -9.74 2.94 -17.52
N GLN A 211 -8.50 2.68 -17.06
CA GLN A 211 -7.45 3.66 -16.97
C GLN A 211 -6.11 3.03 -17.30
N ALA A 212 -5.30 3.70 -18.11
CA ALA A 212 -3.96 3.24 -18.43
C ALA A 212 -3.00 4.42 -18.62
N ASN A 213 -1.72 4.20 -18.34
CA ASN A 213 -0.63 5.12 -18.63
C ASN A 213 0.68 4.35 -18.87
N ASP A 214 1.59 4.97 -19.61
CA ASP A 214 2.96 4.48 -19.77
C ASP A 214 3.79 4.77 -18.50
N SER A 215 4.96 4.13 -18.39
CA SER A 215 5.91 4.36 -17.29
C SER A 215 6.27 5.85 -17.14
N TYR A 216 6.46 6.28 -15.89
CA TYR A 216 7.00 7.60 -15.57
C TYR A 216 8.54 7.64 -15.57
N TYR A 217 9.19 6.52 -15.84
CA TYR A 217 10.63 6.38 -15.90
C TYR A 217 11.09 6.07 -17.32
N ASP A 218 12.21 6.64 -17.71
CA ASP A 218 12.87 6.39 -18.97
C ASP A 218 14.04 5.40 -18.77
N ASN A 219 13.95 4.22 -19.36
CA ASN A 219 15.07 3.30 -19.39
C ASN A 219 16.08 3.75 -20.45
N VAL A 220 17.15 4.37 -19.97
CA VAL A 220 18.26 4.81 -20.82
C VAL A 220 19.40 3.78 -20.89
N GLY A 221 19.18 2.60 -20.30
CA GLY A 221 20.12 1.48 -20.32
C GLY A 221 20.22 0.79 -21.67
N PRO A 222 21.15 -0.19 -21.80
CA PRO A 222 21.34 -0.94 -23.03
C PRO A 222 20.18 -1.90 -23.34
N VAL A 223 19.49 -2.39 -22.33
CA VAL A 223 18.33 -3.29 -22.48
C VAL A 223 17.12 -2.45 -22.85
N GLN A 224 16.59 -2.66 -24.04
CA GLN A 224 15.49 -1.87 -24.57
C GLN A 224 14.14 -2.61 -24.40
N GLY A 225 13.05 -1.82 -24.36
CA GLY A 225 11.68 -2.36 -24.31
C GLY A 225 11.20 -2.77 -22.92
N ILE A 226 11.94 -2.40 -21.88
CA ILE A 226 11.54 -2.61 -20.48
C ILE A 226 10.82 -1.37 -19.97
N ASP A 227 9.56 -1.51 -19.61
CA ASP A 227 8.84 -0.55 -18.78
C ASP A 227 9.27 -0.73 -17.33
N VAL A 228 9.69 0.34 -16.68
CA VAL A 228 10.47 0.23 -15.45
C VAL A 228 9.59 0.26 -14.22
N ALA A 229 8.67 1.22 -14.14
CA ALA A 229 7.81 1.38 -12.97
C ALA A 229 6.62 2.29 -13.28
N GLU A 230 5.54 2.14 -12.53
CA GLU A 230 4.36 3.01 -12.54
C GLU A 230 3.61 3.07 -13.88
N ALA A 231 3.86 2.14 -14.82
CA ALA A 231 2.95 1.87 -15.91
C ALA A 231 1.71 1.13 -15.38
N GLN A 232 0.52 1.53 -15.82
CA GLN A 232 -0.75 1.02 -15.32
C GLN A 232 -1.69 0.63 -16.46
N ASP A 233 -2.44 -0.44 -16.24
CA ASP A 233 -3.57 -0.87 -17.07
C ASP A 233 -4.66 -1.40 -16.13
N ASN A 234 -5.56 -0.52 -15.67
CA ASN A 234 -6.50 -0.79 -14.61
C ASN A 234 -7.93 -0.84 -15.15
N LEU A 235 -8.68 -1.83 -14.70
CA LEU A 235 -10.10 -1.98 -14.98
C LEU A 235 -10.87 -2.15 -13.67
N SER A 236 -11.89 -1.34 -13.46
CA SER A 236 -12.79 -1.54 -12.33
C SER A 236 -14.26 -1.36 -12.73
N GLY A 237 -15.14 -2.03 -11.99
CA GLY A 237 -16.57 -1.96 -12.21
C GLY A 237 -17.36 -2.24 -10.94
N ARG A 238 -18.55 -1.64 -10.85
CA ARG A 238 -19.50 -1.86 -9.77
C ARG A 238 -20.91 -1.96 -10.30
N ALA A 239 -21.66 -2.91 -9.75
CA ALA A 239 -23.09 -3.07 -9.99
C ALA A 239 -23.83 -3.07 -8.67
N GLN A 240 -24.88 -2.28 -8.56
CA GLN A 240 -25.65 -2.13 -7.33
C GLN A 240 -27.15 -2.24 -7.62
N VAL A 241 -27.89 -2.77 -6.67
CA VAL A 241 -29.35 -2.73 -6.64
C VAL A 241 -29.80 -2.14 -5.30
N LEU A 242 -30.67 -1.16 -5.37
CA LEU A 242 -31.46 -0.64 -4.27
C LEU A 242 -32.85 -1.22 -4.37
N TRP A 243 -33.38 -1.73 -3.26
CA TRP A 243 -34.76 -2.20 -3.13
C TRP A 243 -35.35 -1.70 -1.80
N GLU A 244 -36.46 -1.00 -1.90
CA GLU A 244 -37.25 -0.53 -0.75
C GLU A 244 -38.58 -1.32 -0.69
N PRO A 245 -38.59 -2.51 -0.06
CA PRO A 245 -39.79 -3.35 0.03
C PRO A 245 -40.94 -2.64 0.76
N THR A 246 -40.62 -1.75 1.68
CA THR A 246 -41.55 -0.91 2.43
C THR A 246 -40.87 0.44 2.72
N ASP A 247 -41.63 1.43 3.10
CA ASP A 247 -41.15 2.78 3.48
C ASP A 247 -40.17 2.77 4.67
N ARG A 248 -39.98 1.63 5.34
CA ARG A 248 -39.12 1.45 6.52
C ARG A 248 -37.94 0.46 6.29
N LEU A 249 -37.88 -0.16 5.15
CA LEU A 249 -36.89 -1.19 4.88
C LEU A 249 -36.17 -0.90 3.57
N THR A 250 -34.87 -0.63 3.67
CA THR A 250 -33.98 -0.43 2.53
C THR A 250 -32.96 -1.56 2.45
N ILE A 251 -32.80 -2.14 1.29
CA ILE A 251 -31.83 -3.19 1.00
C ILE A 251 -30.98 -2.73 -0.17
N VAL A 252 -29.66 -2.70 0.04
CA VAL A 252 -28.69 -2.44 -1.02
C VAL A 252 -27.79 -3.65 -1.18
N VAL A 253 -27.73 -4.20 -2.38
CA VAL A 253 -26.74 -5.23 -2.74
C VAL A 253 -25.80 -4.65 -3.78
N ALA A 254 -24.52 -4.75 -3.53
CA ALA A 254 -23.45 -4.25 -4.40
C ALA A 254 -22.43 -5.35 -4.69
N GLY A 255 -21.99 -5.45 -5.93
CA GLY A 255 -20.84 -6.24 -6.35
C GLY A 255 -19.82 -5.34 -7.01
N ASP A 256 -18.56 -5.51 -6.69
CA ASP A 256 -17.44 -4.77 -7.28
C ASP A 256 -16.35 -5.73 -7.79
N TYR A 257 -15.66 -5.28 -8.82
CA TYR A 257 -14.51 -5.93 -9.40
C TYR A 257 -13.44 -4.91 -9.73
N ILE A 258 -12.19 -5.20 -9.37
CA ILE A 258 -11.02 -4.36 -9.62
C ILE A 258 -9.91 -5.26 -10.12
N ALA A 259 -9.35 -4.94 -11.29
CA ALA A 259 -8.13 -5.53 -11.80
C ALA A 259 -7.11 -4.40 -12.01
N GLU A 260 -5.95 -4.53 -11.37
CA GLU A 260 -4.83 -3.62 -11.58
C GLU A 260 -3.68 -4.38 -12.19
N GLN A 261 -3.21 -3.91 -13.33
CA GLN A 261 -2.11 -4.49 -14.07
C GLN A 261 -1.07 -3.43 -14.40
N GLY A 262 0.17 -3.86 -14.63
CA GLY A 262 1.24 -2.96 -15.01
C GLY A 262 2.57 -3.35 -14.38
N THR A 263 3.44 -2.36 -14.19
CA THR A 263 4.78 -2.60 -13.64
C THR A 263 4.85 -2.44 -12.12
N GLY A 264 3.75 -2.03 -11.48
CA GLY A 264 3.76 -1.72 -10.07
C GLY A 264 4.70 -0.56 -9.71
N TYR A 265 5.09 -0.49 -8.43
CA TYR A 265 5.92 0.56 -7.88
C TYR A 265 7.31 0.01 -7.59
N THR A 266 8.29 0.42 -8.37
CA THR A 266 9.69 0.01 -8.21
C THR A 266 10.53 1.24 -7.89
N GLY A 267 11.31 1.19 -6.82
CA GLY A 267 12.24 2.27 -6.46
C GLY A 267 13.56 2.17 -7.21
N SER A 268 14.26 3.30 -7.30
CA SER A 268 15.58 3.39 -7.90
C SER A 268 16.66 3.23 -6.81
N ASN A 269 17.56 2.27 -6.97
CA ASN A 269 18.64 2.00 -6.00
C ASN A 269 19.85 2.90 -6.24
N TYR A 270 20.07 3.81 -5.32
CA TYR A 270 21.16 4.78 -5.36
C TYR A 270 22.49 4.26 -4.77
N ALA A 271 22.59 3.01 -4.32
CA ALA A 271 23.80 2.50 -3.69
C ALA A 271 25.04 2.65 -4.59
N LEU A 272 24.91 2.40 -5.90
CA LEU A 272 25.99 2.57 -6.86
C LEU A 272 26.39 4.04 -7.06
N ALA A 273 25.41 4.95 -7.16
CA ALA A 273 25.69 6.37 -7.31
C ALA A 273 26.33 6.97 -6.05
N LEU A 274 25.87 6.56 -4.87
CA LEU A 274 26.45 6.95 -3.57
C LEU A 274 27.87 6.40 -3.44
N GLY A 275 28.12 5.14 -3.78
CA GLY A 275 29.48 4.59 -3.83
C GLY A 275 30.38 5.33 -4.81
N ALA A 276 29.87 5.71 -6.02
CA ALA A 276 30.63 6.52 -6.96
C ALA A 276 31.00 7.90 -6.43
N LEU A 277 30.11 8.52 -5.64
CA LEU A 277 30.36 9.78 -4.96
C LEU A 277 31.42 9.63 -3.85
N GLU A 278 31.30 8.60 -3.02
CA GLU A 278 32.23 8.31 -1.91
C GLU A 278 33.64 8.01 -2.42
N ASP A 279 33.77 7.29 -3.53
CA ASP A 279 35.05 6.97 -4.19
C ASP A 279 35.62 8.16 -4.98
N GLY A 280 34.87 9.24 -5.13
CA GLY A 280 35.28 10.41 -5.91
C GLY A 280 35.24 10.21 -7.43
N ASN A 281 34.55 9.19 -7.92
CA ASN A 281 34.36 8.93 -9.34
C ASN A 281 33.33 9.87 -9.99
N ILE A 282 32.40 10.38 -9.19
CA ILE A 282 31.54 11.50 -9.55
C ILE A 282 31.62 12.61 -8.50
N THR A 283 31.39 13.82 -8.91
CA THR A 283 31.35 14.96 -7.99
C THR A 283 29.97 15.09 -7.33
N GLN A 284 29.88 15.87 -6.24
CA GLN A 284 28.59 16.18 -5.61
C GLN A 284 27.64 16.85 -6.61
N GLU A 285 28.12 17.77 -7.44
CA GLU A 285 27.32 18.40 -8.50
C GLU A 285 26.75 17.38 -9.48
N GLN A 286 27.54 16.40 -9.92
CA GLN A 286 27.07 15.33 -10.79
C GLN A 286 26.06 14.42 -10.12
N PHE A 287 26.19 14.19 -8.81
CA PHE A 287 25.22 13.44 -8.03
C PHE A 287 23.91 14.20 -7.89
N ASP A 288 23.98 15.49 -7.58
CA ASP A 288 22.80 16.37 -7.43
C ASP A 288 22.06 16.59 -8.76
N ASP A 289 22.76 16.46 -9.88
CA ASP A 289 22.20 16.59 -11.24
C ASP A 289 21.60 15.28 -11.79
N ILE A 290 21.63 14.17 -11.03
CA ILE A 290 21.01 12.91 -11.46
C ILE A 290 19.51 13.12 -11.65
N ASN A 291 19.02 12.87 -12.88
CA ASN A 291 17.59 12.80 -13.10
C ASN A 291 17.04 11.50 -12.50
N PRO A 292 16.18 11.57 -11.49
CA PRO A 292 15.70 10.37 -10.82
C PRO A 292 14.81 9.46 -11.69
N ARG A 293 14.38 9.98 -12.86
CA ARG A 293 13.52 9.25 -13.80
C ARG A 293 14.29 8.60 -14.93
N ASP A 294 15.56 8.95 -15.13
CA ASP A 294 16.45 8.29 -16.09
C ASP A 294 17.15 7.14 -15.39
N VAL A 295 16.83 5.92 -15.75
CA VAL A 295 17.30 4.72 -15.05
C VAL A 295 17.91 3.71 -15.98
N ILE A 296 18.75 2.85 -15.40
CA ILE A 296 19.25 1.65 -16.03
C ILE A 296 18.44 0.48 -15.47
N ALA A 297 17.54 -0.05 -16.27
CA ALA A 297 16.80 -1.25 -15.90
C ALA A 297 17.66 -2.48 -16.13
N ARG A 298 17.56 -3.44 -15.22
CA ARG A 298 18.19 -4.74 -15.28
C ARG A 298 17.12 -5.82 -15.27
N GLY A 299 17.26 -6.82 -16.09
CA GLY A 299 16.42 -8.00 -16.07
C GLY A 299 15.05 -7.79 -16.71
N ILE A 300 13.99 -8.13 -16.01
CA ILE A 300 12.63 -8.17 -16.55
C ILE A 300 11.84 -6.91 -16.21
N THR A 301 10.84 -6.58 -17.03
CA THR A 301 9.79 -5.63 -16.66
C THR A 301 9.11 -6.10 -15.39
N PRO A 302 9.05 -5.28 -14.33
CA PRO A 302 8.27 -5.62 -13.15
C PRO A 302 6.80 -5.87 -13.53
N GLN A 303 6.16 -6.76 -12.83
CA GLN A 303 4.76 -7.12 -13.11
C GLN A 303 3.94 -7.01 -11.84
N LEU A 304 2.83 -6.29 -11.95
CA LEU A 304 1.75 -6.25 -10.97
C LEU A 304 0.51 -6.81 -11.64
N ASP A 305 -0.09 -7.82 -11.06
CA ASP A 305 -1.39 -8.38 -11.46
C ASP A 305 -2.24 -8.58 -10.21
N THR A 306 -3.26 -7.75 -10.05
CA THR A 306 -4.18 -7.84 -8.94
C THR A 306 -5.59 -8.07 -9.46
N ASP A 307 -6.30 -8.98 -8.82
CA ASP A 307 -7.71 -9.24 -9.08
C ASP A 307 -8.47 -9.20 -7.74
N HIS A 308 -9.34 -8.24 -7.57
CA HIS A 308 -10.18 -8.12 -6.38
C HIS A 308 -11.65 -8.10 -6.78
N TRP A 309 -12.46 -8.89 -6.10
CA TRP A 309 -13.90 -8.80 -6.23
C TRP A 309 -14.59 -8.95 -4.88
N GLY A 310 -15.77 -8.41 -4.77
CA GLY A 310 -16.55 -8.52 -3.56
C GLY A 310 -18.03 -8.39 -3.80
N ILE A 311 -18.79 -8.89 -2.84
CA ILE A 311 -20.22 -8.66 -2.75
C ILE A 311 -20.56 -8.17 -1.35
N ARG A 312 -21.40 -7.15 -1.30
CA ARG A 312 -21.88 -6.54 -0.06
C ARG A 312 -23.39 -6.46 -0.06
N THR A 313 -23.97 -6.66 1.12
CA THR A 313 -25.39 -6.42 1.38
C THR A 313 -25.53 -5.51 2.57
N THR A 314 -26.26 -4.40 2.41
CA THR A 314 -26.65 -3.50 3.49
C THR A 314 -28.15 -3.58 3.64
N ILE A 315 -28.64 -3.80 4.86
CA ILE A 315 -30.05 -3.84 5.21
C ILE A 315 -30.28 -2.81 6.31
N GLU A 316 -31.13 -1.84 6.03
CA GLU A 316 -31.49 -0.75 6.93
C GLU A 316 -32.99 -0.81 7.23
N TYR A 317 -33.33 -0.85 8.50
CA TYR A 317 -34.70 -0.85 8.97
C TYR A 317 -34.95 0.30 9.94
N GLU A 318 -35.90 1.14 9.61
CA GLU A 318 -36.36 2.27 10.43
C GLU A 318 -37.52 1.84 11.32
N GLY A 319 -37.25 1.70 12.62
CA GLY A 319 -38.25 1.39 13.64
C GLY A 319 -38.81 2.66 14.32
N ASP A 320 -39.86 2.49 15.17
CA ASP A 320 -40.38 3.58 15.97
C ASP A 320 -39.40 3.85 17.15
N GLY A 321 -38.46 4.81 16.98
CA GLY A 321 -37.50 5.22 18.00
C GLY A 321 -36.20 4.41 18.02
N PHE A 322 -35.96 3.52 17.06
CA PHE A 322 -34.68 2.84 16.84
C PHE A 322 -34.55 2.43 15.38
N ASN A 323 -33.30 2.30 14.94
CA ASN A 323 -32.93 1.80 13.63
C ASN A 323 -32.09 0.55 13.77
N VAL A 324 -32.17 -0.33 12.79
CA VAL A 324 -31.33 -1.52 12.69
C VAL A 324 -30.59 -1.48 11.36
N GLU A 325 -29.27 -1.67 11.41
CA GLU A 325 -28.44 -1.78 10.23
C GLU A 325 -27.67 -3.10 10.28
N TYR A 326 -27.69 -3.82 9.20
CA TYR A 326 -26.83 -4.99 8.98
C TYR A 326 -25.98 -4.78 7.75
N ILE A 327 -24.68 -5.02 7.85
CA ILE A 327 -23.74 -5.03 6.74
C ILE A 327 -23.09 -6.41 6.71
N GLY A 328 -23.26 -7.11 5.59
CA GLY A 328 -22.58 -8.37 5.32
C GLY A 328 -21.76 -8.29 4.05
N SER A 329 -20.54 -8.80 4.04
CA SER A 329 -19.68 -8.80 2.86
C SER A 329 -18.82 -10.05 2.78
N TYR A 330 -18.59 -10.50 1.56
CA TYR A 330 -17.53 -11.42 1.17
C TYR A 330 -16.61 -10.72 0.17
N ARG A 331 -15.30 -10.86 0.37
CA ARG A 331 -14.29 -10.35 -0.57
C ARG A 331 -13.24 -11.41 -0.84
N ASP A 332 -12.75 -11.40 -2.06
CA ASP A 332 -11.66 -12.24 -2.55
C ASP A 332 -10.67 -11.30 -3.25
N ALA A 333 -9.44 -11.33 -2.82
CA ALA A 333 -8.41 -10.39 -3.25
C ALA A 333 -7.12 -11.14 -3.53
N VAL A 334 -6.72 -11.16 -4.79
CA VAL A 334 -5.45 -11.72 -5.23
C VAL A 334 -4.51 -10.58 -5.59
N TYR A 335 -3.31 -10.63 -5.06
CA TYR A 335 -2.22 -9.72 -5.34
C TYR A 335 -1.03 -10.54 -5.79
N ASP A 336 -0.50 -10.28 -6.99
CA ASP A 336 0.71 -10.91 -7.53
C ASP A 336 1.64 -9.80 -8.02
N TYR A 337 2.77 -9.66 -7.34
CA TYR A 337 3.77 -8.67 -7.70
C TYR A 337 5.12 -9.36 -7.89
N GLU A 338 5.74 -9.07 -9.02
CA GLU A 338 7.08 -9.53 -9.36
C GLU A 338 7.96 -8.36 -9.78
N ALA A 339 9.13 -8.28 -9.21
CA ALA A 339 10.11 -7.27 -9.56
C ALA A 339 11.52 -7.84 -9.56
N THR A 340 12.37 -7.19 -10.32
CA THR A 340 13.82 -7.38 -10.22
C THR A 340 14.44 -6.14 -9.61
N THR A 341 15.38 -6.34 -8.70
CA THR A 341 16.11 -5.25 -8.05
C THR A 341 17.61 -5.42 -8.30
N PRO A 342 18.35 -4.32 -8.34
CA PRO A 342 17.89 -2.95 -8.31
C PRO A 342 17.85 -2.31 -9.70
N ILE A 343 16.88 -1.42 -9.89
CA ILE A 343 16.95 -0.42 -10.95
C ILE A 343 17.89 0.68 -10.47
N SER A 344 18.93 1.00 -11.22
CA SER A 344 19.90 2.03 -10.83
C SER A 344 19.58 3.36 -11.53
N PRO A 345 19.75 4.52 -10.87
CA PRO A 345 19.67 5.79 -11.58
C PRO A 345 20.81 5.88 -12.61
N ALA A 346 20.56 6.59 -13.72
CA ALA A 346 21.60 6.85 -14.71
C ALA A 346 22.55 7.95 -14.22
N PHE A 347 23.83 7.67 -14.17
CA PHE A 347 24.88 8.63 -13.81
C PHE A 347 26.18 8.32 -14.60
N PRO A 348 27.12 9.27 -14.73
CA PRO A 348 28.38 9.03 -15.45
C PRO A 348 29.16 7.84 -14.89
N GLY A 349 29.47 6.85 -15.71
CA GLY A 349 30.19 5.65 -15.32
C GLY A 349 29.36 4.56 -14.66
N VAL A 350 28.02 4.67 -14.65
CA VAL A 350 27.15 3.65 -14.03
C VAL A 350 27.32 2.28 -14.65
N LEU A 351 27.44 2.20 -15.99
CA LEU A 351 27.62 0.91 -16.69
C LEU A 351 28.95 0.24 -16.33
N ASP A 352 30.03 1.06 -16.22
CA ASP A 352 31.34 0.54 -15.80
C ASP A 352 31.27 -0.04 -14.39
N ARG A 353 30.59 0.65 -13.46
CA ARG A 353 30.41 0.17 -12.09
C ARG A 353 29.50 -1.04 -11.97
N LEU A 354 28.50 -1.13 -12.81
CA LEU A 354 27.66 -2.32 -12.89
C LEU A 354 28.50 -3.52 -13.32
N SER A 355 29.36 -3.34 -14.31
CA SER A 355 30.27 -4.38 -14.78
C SER A 355 31.34 -4.77 -13.73
N GLU A 356 31.82 -3.83 -12.92
CA GLU A 356 32.79 -4.11 -11.85
C GLU A 356 32.19 -4.86 -10.67
N ARG A 357 30.97 -4.55 -10.29
CA ARG A 357 30.30 -5.16 -9.12
C ARG A 357 29.89 -6.61 -9.38
N ASP A 358 29.47 -6.90 -10.59
CA ASP A 358 28.96 -8.22 -10.97
C ASP A 358 30.05 -9.12 -11.57
N ASN A 359 31.31 -8.82 -11.28
CA ASN A 359 32.49 -9.42 -11.89
C ASN A 359 32.76 -10.82 -11.34
N ILE A 360 31.94 -11.81 -11.68
CA ILE A 360 32.29 -13.21 -11.58
C ILE A 360 33.18 -13.60 -12.75
N PHE A 361 33.05 -12.96 -13.87
CA PHE A 361 33.81 -13.14 -15.08
C PHE A 361 34.54 -11.84 -15.38
N THR A 362 35.72 -11.62 -14.73
CA THR A 362 36.58 -10.50 -15.12
C THR A 362 36.82 -10.57 -16.62
N PRO A 363 36.42 -9.56 -17.38
CA PRO A 363 36.93 -9.40 -18.73
C PRO A 363 38.46 -9.39 -18.62
N GLU A 364 39.14 -10.18 -19.41
CA GLU A 364 40.58 -10.10 -19.50
C GLU A 364 40.96 -8.66 -19.94
N PRO A 365 42.09 -8.13 -19.48
CA PRO A 365 42.52 -6.79 -19.84
C PRO A 365 42.58 -6.64 -21.38
N GLY A 366 41.62 -5.98 -21.96
CA GLY A 366 41.48 -5.77 -23.39
C GLY A 366 40.12 -6.17 -23.97
N ASP A 367 39.23 -6.76 -23.18
CA ASP A 367 37.86 -6.99 -23.59
C ASP A 367 37.11 -5.67 -23.68
N VAL A 368 36.34 -5.53 -24.74
CA VAL A 368 35.63 -4.29 -25.03
C VAL A 368 34.39 -4.30 -24.17
N ILE A 369 34.41 -3.53 -23.07
CA ILE A 369 33.27 -3.31 -22.15
C ILE A 369 31.96 -2.91 -22.87
N ASN A 370 32.07 -2.53 -24.13
CA ASN A 370 30.95 -2.17 -25.00
C ASN A 370 30.42 -3.32 -25.86
N ASP A 371 30.84 -4.55 -25.63
CA ASP A 371 30.20 -5.70 -26.26
C ASP A 371 28.81 -5.88 -25.66
N PRO A 372 27.73 -5.81 -26.46
CA PRO A 372 26.35 -5.94 -25.96
C PRO A 372 26.13 -7.25 -25.20
N ILE A 373 26.82 -8.31 -25.53
CA ILE A 373 26.71 -9.62 -24.87
C ILE A 373 27.34 -9.58 -23.48
N ILE A 374 28.53 -9.02 -23.33
CA ILE A 374 29.22 -8.89 -22.03
C ILE A 374 28.45 -7.92 -21.13
N LEU A 375 27.92 -6.82 -21.69
CA LEU A 375 27.11 -5.86 -20.96
C LEU A 375 25.80 -6.51 -20.49
N GLN A 376 25.20 -7.33 -21.34
CA GLN A 376 23.98 -8.07 -21.01
C GLN A 376 24.22 -9.13 -19.94
N GLU A 377 25.30 -9.93 -20.05
CA GLU A 377 25.69 -10.92 -19.06
C GLU A 377 25.88 -10.26 -17.66
N ASN A 378 26.44 -9.05 -17.61
CA ASN A 378 26.62 -8.31 -16.36
C ASN A 378 25.33 -7.64 -15.85
N LEU A 379 24.36 -7.39 -16.75
CA LEU A 379 23.06 -6.83 -16.38
C LEU A 379 22.07 -7.91 -15.94
N ASP A 380 22.33 -9.17 -16.26
CA ASP A 380 21.47 -10.30 -15.91
C ASP A 380 21.66 -10.76 -14.45
N ASN A 381 22.72 -10.29 -13.78
CA ASN A 381 22.96 -10.53 -12.36
C ASN A 381 22.09 -9.62 -11.49
N PHE A 382 20.89 -10.06 -11.14
CA PHE A 382 19.94 -9.29 -10.33
C PHE A 382 19.17 -10.17 -9.35
N SER A 383 18.60 -9.51 -8.36
CA SER A 383 17.68 -10.15 -7.44
C SER A 383 16.26 -10.13 -8.01
N ARG A 384 15.58 -11.24 -7.93
CA ARG A 384 14.16 -11.39 -8.22
C ARG A 384 13.40 -11.47 -6.91
N PHE A 385 12.30 -10.74 -6.85
CA PHE A 385 11.42 -10.72 -5.70
C PHE A 385 9.99 -10.91 -6.19
N ARG A 386 9.26 -11.84 -5.60
CA ARG A 386 7.84 -12.07 -5.91
C ARG A 386 7.04 -12.23 -4.63
N ILE A 387 5.94 -11.51 -4.58
CA ILE A 387 4.91 -11.66 -3.54
C ILE A 387 3.63 -12.08 -4.22
N ILE A 388 3.01 -13.13 -3.70
CA ILE A 388 1.64 -13.50 -4.05
C ILE A 388 0.85 -13.55 -2.74
N SER A 389 -0.31 -12.91 -2.70
CA SER A 389 -1.23 -12.97 -1.57
C SER A 389 -2.64 -13.20 -2.09
N ASP A 390 -3.31 -14.24 -1.59
CA ASP A 390 -4.72 -14.55 -1.82
C ASP A 390 -5.43 -14.41 -0.48
N SER A 391 -6.27 -13.38 -0.34
CA SER A 391 -7.00 -13.08 0.89
C SER A 391 -8.49 -13.20 0.63
N ARG A 392 -9.16 -14.04 1.43
CA ARG A 392 -10.61 -14.21 1.43
C ARG A 392 -11.16 -13.75 2.76
N SER A 393 -12.07 -12.80 2.74
CA SER A 393 -12.60 -12.25 3.97
C SER A 393 -14.12 -12.21 4.02
N HIS A 394 -14.64 -12.49 5.20
CA HIS A 394 -16.03 -12.33 5.57
C HIS A 394 -16.15 -11.22 6.61
N PHE A 395 -17.10 -10.33 6.42
CA PHE A 395 -17.40 -9.23 7.32
C PHE A 395 -18.89 -9.23 7.61
N HIS A 396 -19.25 -9.22 8.90
CA HIS A 396 -20.64 -9.15 9.35
C HIS A 396 -20.76 -8.18 10.52
N GLU A 397 -21.55 -7.14 10.36
CA GLU A 397 -21.86 -6.19 11.42
C GLU A 397 -23.36 -6.03 11.56
N LEU A 398 -23.85 -6.12 12.78
CA LEU A 398 -25.24 -5.77 13.15
C LEU A 398 -25.21 -4.64 14.15
N ARG A 399 -25.93 -3.57 13.85
CA ARG A 399 -26.01 -2.39 14.70
C ARG A 399 -27.48 -2.01 14.94
N ILE A 400 -27.78 -1.62 16.18
CA ILE A 400 -29.06 -1.07 16.61
C ILE A 400 -28.77 0.29 17.22
N PHE A 401 -29.47 1.32 16.79
CA PHE A 401 -29.20 2.70 17.23
C PHE A 401 -30.45 3.58 17.11
N ASN A 402 -30.41 4.72 17.79
CA ASN A 402 -31.37 5.79 17.57
C ASN A 402 -30.67 7.04 17.02
N THR A 403 -31.46 7.91 16.42
CA THR A 403 -30.98 9.20 15.85
C THR A 403 -31.54 10.42 16.55
N ASP A 404 -32.58 10.26 17.40
CA ASP A 404 -33.33 11.34 17.98
C ASP A 404 -33.36 11.28 19.50
N GLY A 405 -33.62 12.45 20.11
CA GLY A 405 -33.80 12.64 21.54
C GLY A 405 -32.52 13.01 22.29
N PRO A 406 -32.59 13.32 23.57
CA PRO A 406 -31.46 13.78 24.38
C PRO A 406 -30.48 12.68 24.73
N PHE A 407 -30.80 11.42 24.44
CA PHE A 407 -29.95 10.26 24.63
C PHE A 407 -29.82 9.48 23.30
N ILE A 408 -28.75 9.74 22.60
CA ILE A 408 -28.41 9.08 21.34
C ILE A 408 -27.47 7.95 21.64
N TRP A 409 -27.80 6.76 21.17
CA TRP A 409 -27.01 5.56 21.46
C TRP A 409 -26.91 4.62 20.26
N SER A 410 -25.85 3.81 20.26
CA SER A 410 -25.62 2.76 19.30
C SER A 410 -25.04 1.55 20.01
N LEU A 411 -25.55 0.36 19.68
CA LEU A 411 -25.01 -0.94 20.12
C LEU A 411 -24.73 -1.78 18.90
N GLY A 412 -23.60 -2.44 18.85
CA GLY A 412 -23.24 -3.28 17.70
C GLY A 412 -22.45 -4.52 18.06
N GLY A 413 -22.53 -5.49 17.17
CA GLY A 413 -21.71 -6.70 17.17
C GLY A 413 -21.08 -6.90 15.81
N LEU A 414 -19.83 -7.30 15.79
CA LEU A 414 -19.02 -7.48 14.58
C LEU A 414 -18.35 -8.86 14.60
N TYR A 415 -18.31 -9.49 13.44
CA TYR A 415 -17.49 -10.66 13.16
C TYR A 415 -16.70 -10.43 11.86
N ILE A 416 -15.40 -10.67 11.90
CA ILE A 416 -14.50 -10.70 10.75
C ILE A 416 -13.78 -12.05 10.75
N ASN A 417 -13.76 -12.70 9.60
CA ASN A 417 -12.88 -13.83 9.34
C ASN A 417 -12.06 -13.51 8.09
N GLU A 418 -10.77 -13.76 8.12
CA GLU A 418 -9.87 -13.63 6.98
C GLU A 418 -9.03 -14.89 6.86
N ASP A 419 -9.05 -15.55 5.71
CA ASP A 419 -8.13 -16.60 5.31
C ASP A 419 -7.18 -16.02 4.26
N GLN A 420 -5.93 -15.85 4.63
CA GLN A 420 -4.90 -15.28 3.77
C GLN A 420 -3.82 -16.32 3.51
N ARG A 421 -3.56 -16.55 2.25
CA ARG A 421 -2.48 -17.39 1.77
C ARG A 421 -1.44 -16.52 1.11
N SER A 422 -0.18 -16.74 1.44
CA SER A 422 0.87 -15.91 0.89
C SER A 422 2.10 -16.73 0.47
N PHE A 423 2.68 -16.25 -0.60
CA PHE A 423 3.99 -16.65 -1.07
C PHE A 423 4.89 -15.41 -1.11
N LEU A 424 6.04 -15.51 -0.49
CA LEU A 424 7.12 -14.53 -0.61
C LEU A 424 8.36 -15.26 -1.09
N GLY A 425 8.82 -14.96 -2.29
CA GLY A 425 10.05 -15.51 -2.84
C GLY A 425 11.07 -14.41 -3.12
N SER A 426 12.28 -14.57 -2.62
CA SER A 426 13.40 -13.70 -2.95
C SER A 426 14.58 -14.54 -3.39
N THR A 427 15.12 -14.23 -4.57
CA THR A 427 16.34 -14.84 -5.08
C THR A 427 17.35 -13.75 -5.37
N GLY A 428 18.58 -13.97 -4.98
CA GLY A 428 19.66 -13.01 -5.22
C GLY A 428 20.92 -13.71 -5.68
N ASP A 429 21.70 -13.03 -6.50
CA ASP A 429 23.01 -13.45 -6.92
C ASP A 429 24.07 -12.96 -5.94
N SER A 430 24.86 -13.88 -5.39
CA SER A 430 26.04 -13.56 -4.56
C SER A 430 27.36 -13.81 -5.32
N GLY A 431 27.31 -13.75 -6.62
CA GLY A 431 28.49 -13.85 -7.47
C GLY A 431 28.79 -15.24 -8.01
N THR A 432 28.60 -16.31 -7.29
CA THR A 432 28.76 -17.71 -7.73
C THR A 432 27.54 -18.57 -7.41
N PHE A 433 26.64 -18.03 -6.63
CA PHE A 433 25.44 -18.74 -6.19
C PHE A 433 24.23 -17.85 -6.27
N PHE A 434 23.15 -18.35 -6.82
CA PHE A 434 21.83 -17.84 -6.45
C PHE A 434 21.47 -18.40 -5.08
N GLN A 435 21.12 -17.52 -4.19
CA GLN A 435 20.48 -17.89 -2.93
C GLN A 435 19.02 -17.50 -3.02
N GLY A 436 18.15 -18.39 -2.59
CA GLY A 436 16.72 -18.13 -2.53
C GLY A 436 16.17 -18.42 -1.15
N VAL A 437 15.19 -17.63 -0.77
CA VAL A 437 14.32 -17.92 0.34
C VAL A 437 12.88 -17.83 -0.16
N GLU A 438 12.07 -18.79 0.24
CA GLU A 438 10.65 -18.83 -0.08
C GLU A 438 9.86 -19.08 1.21
N PHE A 439 8.81 -18.30 1.40
CA PHE A 439 7.84 -18.48 2.47
C PHE A 439 6.50 -18.79 1.84
N ASN A 440 5.93 -19.93 2.19
CA ASN A 440 4.58 -20.34 1.81
C ASN A 440 3.78 -20.49 3.10
N THR A 441 2.89 -19.55 3.33
CA THR A 441 2.15 -19.49 4.60
C THR A 441 0.68 -19.25 4.38
N GLN A 442 -0.12 -19.77 5.29
CA GLN A 442 -1.53 -19.47 5.43
C GLN A 442 -1.75 -18.86 6.81
N THR A 443 -2.46 -17.76 6.86
CA THR A 443 -2.85 -17.10 8.12
C THR A 443 -4.37 -16.97 8.15
N GLU A 444 -4.99 -17.62 9.12
CA GLU A 444 -6.40 -17.44 9.41
C GLU A 444 -6.56 -16.48 10.59
N THR A 445 -7.46 -15.51 10.43
CA THR A 445 -7.75 -14.50 11.45
C THR A 445 -9.24 -14.49 11.73
N ASP A 446 -9.61 -14.68 12.99
CA ASP A 446 -10.96 -14.50 13.51
C ASP A 446 -11.00 -13.33 14.49
N SER A 447 -11.95 -12.42 14.29
CA SER A 447 -12.15 -11.27 15.17
C SER A 447 -13.62 -11.12 15.55
N TYR A 448 -13.91 -11.10 16.82
CA TYR A 448 -15.23 -10.85 17.36
C TYR A 448 -15.23 -9.57 18.18
N ALA A 449 -16.23 -8.74 17.99
CA ALA A 449 -16.34 -7.55 18.82
C ALA A 449 -17.79 -7.20 19.19
N PHE A 450 -17.92 -6.60 20.37
CA PHE A 450 -19.15 -5.99 20.83
C PHE A 450 -18.87 -4.58 21.29
N TYR A 451 -19.69 -3.63 20.88
CA TYR A 451 -19.48 -2.23 21.22
C TYR A 451 -20.79 -1.51 21.55
N GLY A 452 -20.65 -0.47 22.34
CA GLY A 452 -21.70 0.48 22.61
C GLY A 452 -21.14 1.90 22.68
N ASP A 453 -21.88 2.84 22.17
CA ASP A 453 -21.54 4.26 22.18
C ASP A 453 -22.78 5.06 22.49
N ALA A 454 -22.68 6.07 23.35
CA ALA A 454 -23.82 6.90 23.72
C ALA A 454 -23.42 8.34 23.95
N THR A 455 -24.24 9.24 23.43
CA THR A 455 -24.17 10.68 23.65
C THR A 455 -25.41 11.10 24.49
N TYR A 456 -25.17 11.78 25.60
CA TYR A 456 -26.19 12.33 26.45
C TYR A 456 -26.14 13.85 26.45
N GLU A 457 -27.25 14.48 26.11
CA GLU A 457 -27.46 15.91 26.22
C GLU A 457 -27.77 16.29 27.68
N VAL A 458 -26.73 16.73 28.39
CA VAL A 458 -26.84 17.14 29.80
C VAL A 458 -27.65 18.46 29.90
N SER A 459 -27.49 19.30 28.91
CA SER A 459 -28.22 20.54 28.70
C SER A 459 -28.24 20.89 27.22
N ASP A 460 -29.04 21.87 26.82
CA ASP A 460 -29.17 22.32 25.42
C ASP A 460 -27.85 22.67 24.73
N ASN A 461 -26.80 22.91 25.50
CA ASN A 461 -25.47 23.29 24.98
C ASN A 461 -24.31 22.43 25.50
N PHE A 462 -24.58 21.36 26.25
CA PHE A 462 -23.53 20.51 26.77
C PHE A 462 -23.87 19.03 26.61
N ARG A 463 -22.99 18.32 25.88
CA ARG A 463 -23.11 16.90 25.58
C ARG A 463 -21.92 16.12 26.13
N VAL A 464 -22.17 14.90 26.53
CA VAL A 464 -21.17 13.92 26.95
C VAL A 464 -21.34 12.65 26.13
N THR A 465 -20.29 12.23 25.44
CA THR A 465 -20.25 10.97 24.70
C THR A 465 -19.32 10.00 25.40
N ALA A 466 -19.75 8.77 25.59
CA ALA A 466 -18.91 7.67 26.07
C ALA A 466 -19.14 6.43 25.21
N GLY A 467 -18.05 5.79 24.85
CA GLY A 467 -18.04 4.56 24.05
C GLY A 467 -17.13 3.50 24.65
N LEU A 468 -17.50 2.25 24.47
CA LEU A 468 -16.75 1.07 24.89
C LEU A 468 -16.88 -0.03 23.86
N ARG A 469 -15.77 -0.71 23.57
CA ARG A 469 -15.72 -1.89 22.72
C ARG A 469 -14.84 -2.95 23.35
N TYR A 470 -15.31 -4.17 23.34
CA TYR A 470 -14.51 -5.37 23.59
C TYR A 470 -14.24 -6.06 22.26
N THR A 471 -13.00 -6.42 22.00
CA THR A 471 -12.58 -7.19 20.83
C THR A 471 -11.75 -8.39 21.30
N ASP A 472 -11.97 -9.55 20.69
CA ASP A 472 -11.18 -10.77 20.82
C ASP A 472 -10.66 -11.13 19.43
N ASP A 473 -9.33 -11.12 19.25
CA ASP A 473 -8.62 -11.41 18.01
C ASP A 473 -7.84 -12.72 18.18
N SER A 474 -8.04 -13.65 17.26
CA SER A 474 -7.31 -14.90 17.17
C SER A 474 -6.70 -15.02 15.78
N LYS A 475 -5.42 -15.38 15.72
CA LYS A 475 -4.71 -15.65 14.48
C LYS A 475 -4.00 -16.98 14.57
N GLU A 476 -4.17 -17.79 13.54
CA GLU A 476 -3.43 -19.04 13.36
C GLU A 476 -2.62 -18.96 12.07
N ARG A 477 -1.34 -19.26 12.14
CA ARG A 477 -0.45 -19.33 11.00
C ARG A 477 0.05 -20.73 10.83
N THR A 478 0.04 -21.23 9.60
CA THR A 478 0.61 -22.50 9.20
C THR A 478 1.46 -22.30 7.94
N GLY A 479 2.39 -23.22 7.69
CA GLY A 479 3.17 -23.18 6.47
C GLY A 479 4.63 -23.50 6.66
N VAL A 480 5.40 -23.21 5.62
CA VAL A 480 6.83 -23.53 5.57
C VAL A 480 7.62 -22.39 4.95
N ALA A 481 8.85 -22.22 5.41
CA ALA A 481 9.89 -21.48 4.71
C ALA A 481 10.96 -22.44 4.22
N ALA A 482 11.42 -22.25 3.00
CA ALA A 482 12.49 -23.02 2.40
C ALA A 482 13.65 -22.10 2.01
N ARG A 483 14.86 -22.54 2.31
CA ARG A 483 16.10 -21.89 1.86
C ARG A 483 16.82 -22.82 0.91
N TYR A 484 17.25 -22.26 -0.21
CA TYR A 484 17.97 -23.03 -1.22
C TYR A 484 19.07 -22.20 -1.85
N GLY A 485 20.10 -22.88 -2.33
CA GLY A 485 21.13 -22.30 -3.17
C GLY A 485 21.07 -22.90 -4.57
N LEU A 486 21.22 -22.05 -5.57
CA LEU A 486 21.34 -22.44 -6.95
C LEU A 486 22.76 -22.19 -7.40
N ALA A 487 23.46 -23.24 -7.81
CA ALA A 487 24.75 -23.06 -8.40
C ALA A 487 24.60 -22.72 -9.89
N ILE A 488 25.11 -21.57 -10.30
CA ILE A 488 25.21 -21.18 -11.70
C ILE A 488 26.66 -21.34 -12.11
N GLY A 489 26.86 -22.10 -13.13
CA GLY A 489 28.18 -22.51 -13.45
C GLY A 489 28.92 -21.64 -14.42
N GLY A 490 30.19 -21.93 -14.60
CA GLY A 490 31.11 -21.40 -15.59
C GLY A 490 32.51 -21.15 -15.07
N GLY A 491 32.80 -21.32 -13.83
CA GLY A 491 34.11 -21.17 -13.24
C GLY A 491 34.53 -22.38 -12.40
N SER A 492 35.77 -22.44 -12.05
CA SER A 492 36.26 -23.46 -11.13
C SER A 492 35.54 -23.30 -9.77
N PHE A 493 34.73 -24.27 -9.42
CA PHE A 493 34.09 -24.36 -8.11
C PHE A 493 35.17 -24.79 -7.07
N GLU A 494 35.95 -23.85 -6.62
CA GLU A 494 36.91 -24.11 -5.56
C GLU A 494 36.44 -23.70 -4.16
N CYS A 495 35.34 -22.97 -4.13
CA CYS A 495 34.84 -22.55 -2.83
C CYS A 495 33.84 -23.52 -2.26
N CYS A 496 33.31 -23.38 -1.23
CA CYS A 496 32.11 -23.84 -0.51
C CYS A 496 31.85 -25.35 -0.46
N LEU A 497 32.27 -26.16 -1.42
CA LEU A 497 32.09 -27.61 -1.41
C LEU A 497 33.42 -28.36 -1.54
N GLY A 498 34.56 -27.69 -1.69
CA GLY A 498 35.85 -28.33 -1.91
C GLY A 498 35.95 -29.14 -3.22
N VAL A 499 35.01 -28.99 -4.13
CA VAL A 499 34.94 -29.69 -5.40
C VAL A 499 35.46 -28.78 -6.49
N ARG A 500 36.57 -29.15 -7.11
CA ARG A 500 37.01 -28.55 -8.38
C ARG A 500 36.04 -28.98 -9.47
N VAL A 501 35.26 -28.05 -9.94
CA VAL A 501 34.47 -28.22 -11.14
C VAL A 501 35.29 -27.70 -12.30
N GLY A 502 35.73 -28.57 -13.19
CA GLY A 502 36.41 -28.13 -14.41
C GLY A 502 37.63 -28.92 -14.87
N THR A 503 38.01 -29.97 -14.21
CA THR A 503 38.99 -30.89 -14.79
C THR A 503 38.47 -32.30 -14.83
N GLU A 504 38.34 -32.83 -16.03
CA GLU A 504 38.07 -34.21 -16.37
C GLU A 504 36.91 -34.87 -15.60
N GLY A 505 35.67 -34.68 -16.06
CA GLY A 505 34.53 -35.41 -15.58
C GLY A 505 33.25 -34.60 -15.41
N PHE A 506 33.36 -33.40 -15.04
CA PHE A 506 32.26 -32.42 -15.13
C PHE A 506 32.64 -31.40 -16.20
N GLU A 507 32.67 -31.83 -17.44
CA GLU A 507 32.32 -30.89 -18.49
C GLU A 507 30.87 -30.55 -18.25
N PHE A 508 30.69 -29.45 -17.54
CA PHE A 508 29.41 -28.81 -17.48
C PHE A 508 29.10 -28.29 -18.88
N ALA A 509 28.67 -29.19 -19.75
CA ALA A 509 27.97 -28.76 -20.96
C ALA A 509 26.74 -27.91 -20.62
N ALA A 510 26.27 -28.00 -19.36
CA ALA A 510 25.27 -27.16 -18.82
C ALA A 510 25.75 -25.73 -18.49
N PHE A 511 27.04 -25.46 -18.54
CA PHE A 511 27.66 -24.20 -18.33
C PHE A 511 28.41 -23.67 -19.55
N ASP A 512 28.18 -24.31 -20.70
CA ASP A 512 28.48 -23.66 -21.94
C ASP A 512 27.71 -22.36 -21.97
N ARG A 513 28.38 -21.23 -22.21
CA ARG A 513 27.78 -19.90 -22.35
C ARG A 513 26.58 -19.87 -23.30
N THR A 514 26.52 -20.75 -24.29
CA THR A 514 25.39 -20.95 -25.18
C THR A 514 24.13 -21.47 -24.49
N ILE A 515 24.24 -22.02 -23.29
CA ILE A 515 23.10 -22.55 -22.51
C ILE A 515 22.59 -21.55 -21.48
N ILE A 516 23.44 -20.58 -21.08
CA ILE A 516 23.11 -19.52 -20.14
C ILE A 516 22.68 -18.27 -20.90
N ASN A 517 22.88 -18.25 -22.23
CA ASN A 517 22.44 -17.14 -23.05
C ASN A 517 20.91 -17.08 -23.07
N PRO A 518 20.28 -16.01 -22.55
CA PRO A 518 18.86 -15.81 -22.65
C PRO A 518 18.36 -15.62 -24.10
N ASP A 519 19.25 -15.32 -25.05
CA ASP A 519 18.94 -15.33 -26.49
C ASP A 519 18.61 -16.75 -26.94
N THR A 520 17.35 -17.13 -26.78
CA THR A 520 16.87 -18.49 -27.04
C THR A 520 16.58 -18.76 -28.52
N ASP A 521 16.38 -17.73 -29.31
CA ASP A 521 16.11 -17.82 -30.75
C ASP A 521 17.35 -17.56 -31.62
N GLY A 522 18.46 -17.11 -30.99
CA GLY A 522 19.77 -16.94 -31.64
C GLY A 522 19.81 -15.77 -32.62
N ASP A 523 18.93 -14.79 -32.45
CA ASP A 523 18.86 -13.61 -33.34
C ASP A 523 19.91 -12.54 -32.98
N GLY A 524 20.62 -12.72 -31.88
CA GLY A 524 21.66 -11.82 -31.37
C GLY A 524 21.09 -10.65 -30.58
N THR A 525 19.81 -10.68 -30.26
CA THR A 525 19.11 -9.67 -29.44
C THR A 525 18.38 -10.40 -28.31
N ILE A 526 18.61 -10.02 -27.08
CA ILE A 526 17.88 -10.60 -25.95
C ILE A 526 16.61 -9.80 -25.73
N SER A 527 15.47 -10.44 -25.97
CA SER A 527 14.17 -9.85 -25.74
C SER A 527 13.73 -9.97 -24.27
N GLU A 528 12.86 -9.09 -23.83
CA GLU A 528 12.23 -9.17 -22.51
C GLU A 528 11.57 -10.54 -22.24
N ALA A 529 10.91 -11.10 -23.27
CA ALA A 529 10.28 -12.41 -23.15
C ALA A 529 11.29 -13.54 -22.91
N GLU A 530 12.48 -13.44 -23.47
CA GLU A 530 13.56 -14.40 -23.27
C GLU A 530 14.20 -14.25 -21.89
N ILE A 531 14.41 -13.02 -21.42
CA ILE A 531 14.86 -12.76 -20.05
C ILE A 531 13.84 -13.32 -19.06
N PHE A 532 12.57 -13.05 -19.28
CA PHE A 532 11.50 -13.56 -18.43
C PHE A 532 11.44 -15.10 -18.42
N ALA A 533 11.53 -15.72 -19.59
CA ALA A 533 11.57 -17.18 -19.70
C ALA A 533 12.80 -17.76 -19.00
N PHE A 534 13.96 -17.13 -19.18
CA PHE A 534 15.21 -17.53 -18.51
C PHE A 534 15.07 -17.50 -16.99
N HIS A 535 14.55 -16.41 -16.41
CA HIS A 535 14.39 -16.30 -14.96
C HIS A 535 13.27 -17.17 -14.41
N ARG A 536 12.15 -17.22 -15.10
CA ARG A 536 11.03 -18.08 -14.73
C ARG A 536 11.43 -19.56 -14.74
N ASP A 537 12.07 -19.99 -15.79
CA ASP A 537 12.37 -21.40 -16.03
C ASP A 537 13.72 -21.81 -15.43
N GLY A 538 14.59 -20.83 -15.15
CA GLY A 538 15.93 -21.00 -14.55
C GLY A 538 15.92 -21.12 -13.02
N ILE A 539 14.85 -20.74 -12.32
CA ILE A 539 14.75 -20.80 -10.86
C ILE A 539 14.09 -22.10 -10.42
N ALA A 540 14.57 -22.65 -9.33
CA ALA A 540 14.50 -24.03 -8.88
C ALA A 540 13.13 -24.69 -8.69
N THR A 541 12.04 -24.02 -8.86
CA THR A 541 10.71 -24.61 -8.84
C THR A 541 9.91 -24.22 -10.06
N PRO A 542 10.29 -24.70 -11.25
CA PRO A 542 9.48 -24.44 -12.44
C PRO A 542 8.16 -25.16 -12.33
N GLY A 543 7.08 -24.44 -12.55
CA GLY A 543 5.72 -24.97 -12.68
C GLY A 543 4.91 -25.00 -11.39
N ALA A 544 5.48 -24.85 -10.21
CA ALA A 544 4.72 -24.71 -8.98
C ALA A 544 4.17 -23.28 -8.77
N ARG A 545 4.62 -22.32 -9.58
CA ARG A 545 4.33 -20.90 -9.39
C ARG A 545 3.21 -20.36 -10.27
N ASP A 546 2.76 -21.13 -11.23
CA ASP A 546 1.66 -20.72 -12.12
C ASP A 546 0.29 -20.82 -11.45
N ASN A 547 0.23 -21.47 -10.29
CA ASN A 547 -0.98 -21.64 -9.51
C ASN A 547 -0.68 -21.55 -8.00
N LEU A 548 -1.18 -20.52 -7.34
CA LEU A 548 -1.01 -20.32 -5.91
C LEU A 548 -1.61 -21.48 -5.10
N ASP A 549 -2.71 -22.07 -5.56
CA ASP A 549 -3.33 -23.23 -4.93
C ASP A 549 -2.40 -24.45 -4.96
N ASP A 550 -1.64 -24.63 -6.05
CA ASP A 550 -0.66 -25.72 -6.14
C ASP A 550 0.53 -25.52 -5.20
N ILE A 551 0.90 -24.26 -4.93
CA ILE A 551 1.99 -23.92 -4.01
C ILE A 551 1.57 -24.14 -2.57
N LEU A 552 0.32 -23.87 -2.25
CA LEU A 552 -0.22 -23.92 -0.89
C LEU A 552 -0.81 -25.29 -0.51
N ASP A 553 -1.14 -26.09 -1.50
CA ASP A 553 -1.54 -27.50 -1.31
C ASP A 553 -0.37 -28.43 -0.95
N PHE A 554 0.87 -27.93 -1.00
CA PHE A 554 1.96 -28.58 -0.32
C PHE A 554 1.73 -28.46 1.19
N GLY A 555 1.00 -29.40 1.75
CA GLY A 555 0.91 -29.56 3.18
C GLY A 555 2.30 -29.55 3.84
N PRO A 556 2.38 -29.42 5.16
CA PRO A 556 3.64 -29.27 5.89
C PRO A 556 4.48 -30.55 5.79
N LEU A 557 5.09 -30.82 4.64
CA LEU A 557 5.97 -31.97 4.45
C LEU A 557 7.40 -31.47 4.24
N PRO A 558 8.28 -31.70 5.23
CA PRO A 558 9.69 -31.48 5.06
C PRO A 558 10.18 -32.30 3.86
N GLY A 559 10.81 -31.69 2.90
CA GLY A 559 11.38 -32.37 1.74
C GLY A 559 10.62 -32.18 0.43
N ASP A 560 9.31 -31.97 0.46
CA ASP A 560 8.47 -31.96 -0.74
C ASP A 560 8.64 -30.69 -1.60
N VAL A 561 9.06 -29.59 -1.00
CA VAL A 561 9.29 -28.33 -1.73
C VAL A 561 10.36 -28.46 -2.83
N PHE A 562 11.23 -29.45 -2.69
CA PHE A 562 12.28 -29.75 -3.65
C PHE A 562 12.05 -31.04 -4.42
N GLU A 563 11.05 -31.84 -4.10
CA GLU A 563 10.68 -33.02 -4.85
C GLU A 563 10.00 -32.67 -6.15
N ARG A 564 10.78 -32.66 -7.24
CA ARG A 564 10.15 -32.75 -8.56
C ARG A 564 9.57 -34.14 -8.75
N PRO A 565 8.43 -34.30 -9.44
CA PRO A 565 7.99 -35.59 -9.90
C PRO A 565 9.12 -36.28 -10.68
N GLY A 566 9.73 -37.33 -10.12
CA GLY A 566 10.86 -38.02 -10.69
C GLY A 566 12.25 -37.59 -10.21
N ALA A 567 12.36 -36.67 -9.23
CA ALA A 567 13.61 -36.39 -8.53
C ALA A 567 14.02 -37.61 -7.68
N PRO A 568 15.30 -37.99 -7.67
CA PRO A 568 15.75 -39.12 -6.84
C PRO A 568 15.64 -38.75 -5.35
N GLU A 569 15.27 -39.76 -4.54
CA GLU A 569 15.10 -39.66 -3.05
C GLU A 569 16.36 -39.27 -2.26
N CYS A 570 17.36 -38.75 -2.88
CA CYS A 570 18.68 -38.58 -2.32
C CYS A 570 19.11 -37.14 -2.04
N LEU A 571 18.21 -36.20 -2.12
CA LEU A 571 18.47 -34.81 -1.76
C LEU A 571 18.77 -34.59 -0.27
N ASP A 572 18.46 -35.59 0.58
CA ASP A 572 18.70 -35.54 2.03
C ASP A 572 20.15 -35.86 2.44
N THR A 573 20.98 -36.33 1.53
CA THR A 573 22.38 -36.67 1.85
C THR A 573 23.34 -36.20 0.77
N ILE A 574 23.88 -35.02 0.94
CA ILE A 574 25.04 -34.55 0.17
C ILE A 574 26.26 -35.27 0.75
N SER A 575 26.69 -36.43 0.15
CA SER A 575 27.99 -36.96 0.42
C SER A 575 29.01 -36.32 -0.52
N PHE A 576 30.20 -36.07 -0.05
CA PHE A 576 31.27 -35.43 -0.76
C PHE A 576 31.74 -36.22 -2.01
N ASP A 577 31.43 -37.51 -2.10
CA ASP A 577 31.79 -38.39 -3.23
C ASP A 577 30.79 -38.30 -4.39
N GLY A 578 29.72 -37.55 -4.24
CA GLY A 578 28.77 -37.32 -5.29
C GLY A 578 27.87 -36.15 -4.96
N LEU A 579 28.03 -35.04 -5.62
CA LEU A 579 27.03 -33.97 -5.75
C LEU A 579 25.69 -34.56 -6.22
N PHE A 580 25.68 -35.86 -6.47
CA PHE A 580 24.63 -36.64 -7.08
C PHE A 580 24.52 -37.98 -6.38
N CYS A 581 23.33 -38.40 -6.18
CA CYS A 581 23.00 -39.68 -5.66
C CYS A 581 23.50 -40.80 -6.58
N ASP A 582 23.80 -41.94 -5.96
CA ASP A 582 24.09 -43.16 -6.72
C ASP A 582 22.94 -43.46 -7.69
N GLY A 583 23.26 -43.46 -8.99
CA GLY A 583 22.29 -43.71 -10.06
C GLY A 583 22.04 -42.53 -10.99
N PHE A 584 22.55 -41.34 -10.67
CA PHE A 584 22.49 -40.18 -11.54
C PHE A 584 23.51 -40.31 -12.68
N THR A 585 23.06 -40.36 -13.89
CA THR A 585 23.94 -40.45 -15.06
C THR A 585 23.81 -39.25 -15.98
N ARG A 586 24.91 -38.91 -16.64
CA ARG A 586 24.88 -37.89 -17.71
C ARG A 586 23.88 -38.33 -18.78
N GLY A 587 22.86 -37.52 -19.04
CA GLY A 587 21.75 -37.84 -19.96
C GLY A 587 20.41 -38.09 -19.23
N ASP A 588 20.42 -38.10 -17.90
CA ASP A 588 19.21 -38.09 -17.12
C ASP A 588 18.40 -36.82 -17.41
N PRO A 589 17.05 -36.86 -17.51
CA PRO A 589 16.23 -35.69 -17.76
C PRO A 589 16.46 -34.54 -16.79
N PHE A 590 16.93 -34.82 -15.56
CA PHE A 590 17.30 -33.80 -14.61
C PHE A 590 18.58 -33.03 -15.03
N PHE A 591 19.57 -33.70 -15.60
CA PHE A 591 20.76 -33.06 -16.15
C PHE A 591 20.49 -32.29 -17.44
N ASN A 592 19.52 -32.76 -18.23
CA ASN A 592 19.11 -32.10 -19.46
C ASN A 592 18.00 -31.06 -19.28
N SER A 593 17.37 -31.02 -18.10
CA SER A 593 16.50 -29.94 -17.76
C SER A 593 17.37 -28.72 -17.45
N GLN A 594 17.56 -27.93 -18.47
CA GLN A 594 18.18 -26.65 -18.50
C GLN A 594 18.39 -26.03 -17.12
N PHE A 595 19.64 -25.74 -16.77
CA PHE A 595 20.08 -24.63 -15.96
C PHE A 595 20.38 -24.77 -14.51
N THR A 596 19.76 -25.57 -13.72
CA THR A 596 19.96 -25.39 -12.30
C THR A 596 19.95 -26.67 -11.53
N PHE A 597 21.07 -26.94 -10.90
CA PHE A 597 21.06 -27.74 -9.70
C PHE A 597 20.60 -26.82 -8.58
N ALA A 598 19.34 -26.96 -8.16
CA ALA A 598 19.02 -26.57 -6.82
C ALA A 598 19.78 -27.55 -5.91
N VAL A 599 20.93 -27.14 -5.45
CA VAL A 599 21.54 -27.81 -4.29
C VAL A 599 20.93 -27.04 -3.13
N PRO A 600 19.96 -27.61 -2.40
CA PRO A 600 19.53 -26.98 -1.18
C PRO A 600 20.76 -26.84 -0.31
N PHE A 601 21.12 -25.64 0.10
CA PHE A 601 22.05 -25.45 1.17
C PHE A 601 21.46 -26.19 2.37
N GLN A 602 21.92 -27.41 2.59
CA GLN A 602 21.52 -28.26 3.73
C GLN A 602 20.01 -28.40 3.94
N GLY A 603 19.19 -28.44 2.89
CA GLY A 603 17.77 -28.80 2.98
C GLY A 603 17.00 -28.16 4.14
N GLN A 604 17.19 -26.87 4.42
CA GLN A 604 16.61 -26.25 5.59
C GLN A 604 15.19 -25.81 5.27
N ILE A 605 14.25 -26.56 5.79
CA ILE A 605 12.82 -26.21 5.79
C ILE A 605 12.45 -25.85 7.21
N PHE A 606 11.78 -24.70 7.37
CA PHE A 606 11.34 -24.20 8.65
C PHE A 606 9.83 -24.18 8.68
N GLN A 607 9.22 -24.86 9.64
CA GLN A 607 7.78 -24.73 9.89
C GLN A 607 7.46 -23.30 10.36
N GLN A 608 6.40 -22.75 9.80
CA GLN A 608 5.93 -21.40 10.09
C GLN A 608 4.67 -21.39 11.00
N ASP A 609 4.40 -22.51 11.66
CA ASP A 609 3.22 -22.65 12.49
C ASP A 609 3.28 -21.71 13.71
N GLY A 610 2.17 -21.09 14.04
CA GLY A 610 2.07 -20.21 15.19
C GLY A 610 0.63 -19.86 15.53
N GLU A 611 0.41 -19.50 16.77
CA GLU A 611 -0.87 -19.02 17.27
C GLU A 611 -0.65 -17.68 17.99
N PHE A 612 -1.54 -16.73 17.74
CA PHE A 612 -1.57 -15.45 18.45
C PHE A 612 -3.00 -15.14 18.84
N GLN A 613 -3.22 -14.84 20.11
CA GLN A 613 -4.51 -14.41 20.61
C GLN A 613 -4.32 -13.25 21.57
N ASP A 614 -5.14 -12.23 21.40
CA ASP A 614 -5.20 -11.08 22.30
C ASP A 614 -6.63 -10.57 22.43
N ASP A 615 -6.97 -10.06 23.59
CA ASP A 615 -8.24 -9.41 23.85
C ASP A 615 -8.03 -8.02 24.44
N PHE A 616 -8.85 -7.06 24.01
CA PHE A 616 -8.67 -5.68 24.41
C PHE A 616 -9.98 -4.91 24.51
N ILE A 617 -9.87 -3.83 25.28
CA ILE A 617 -10.96 -2.89 25.48
C ILE A 617 -10.55 -1.54 24.93
N ASP A 618 -11.30 -1.08 23.91
CA ASP A 618 -11.22 0.28 23.44
C ASP A 618 -12.33 1.13 24.04
N TRP A 619 -12.01 2.36 24.33
CA TRP A 619 -12.94 3.29 24.91
C TRP A 619 -12.70 4.71 24.43
N ARG A 620 -13.75 5.54 24.50
CA ARG A 620 -13.67 6.97 24.28
C ARG A 620 -14.54 7.73 25.26
N LEU A 621 -14.10 8.92 25.61
CA LEU A 621 -14.88 9.92 26.35
C LEU A 621 -14.73 11.26 25.66
N ARG A 622 -15.86 11.91 25.34
CA ARG A 622 -15.87 13.21 24.67
C ARG A 622 -16.82 14.14 25.39
N LEU A 623 -16.40 15.36 25.60
CA LEU A 623 -17.17 16.47 26.13
C LEU A 623 -17.33 17.50 25.04
N GLU A 624 -18.55 18.00 24.86
CA GLU A 624 -18.90 18.96 23.84
C GLU A 624 -19.68 20.12 24.47
N LEU A 625 -19.28 21.34 24.15
CA LEU A 625 -19.91 22.55 24.63
C LEU A 625 -20.17 23.50 23.47
N ASP A 626 -21.45 23.74 23.14
CA ASP A 626 -21.84 24.80 22.22
C ASP A 626 -21.78 26.13 22.96
N ALA A 627 -20.62 26.80 22.87
CA ALA A 627 -20.39 28.09 23.52
C ALA A 627 -21.31 29.17 22.96
N THR A 628 -21.62 29.05 21.68
CA THR A 628 -22.71 29.78 20.95
C THR A 628 -23.26 28.83 19.90
N PRO A 629 -24.37 29.15 19.21
CA PRO A 629 -24.87 28.30 18.12
C PRO A 629 -23.87 28.03 17.00
N ASP A 630 -22.88 28.90 16.81
CA ASP A 630 -21.88 28.83 15.74
C ASP A 630 -20.50 28.42 16.27
N ASN A 631 -20.36 28.09 17.56
CA ASN A 631 -19.06 27.76 18.16
C ASN A 631 -19.13 26.54 19.08
N LEU A 632 -18.57 25.45 18.65
CA LEU A 632 -18.40 24.21 19.40
C LEU A 632 -16.99 24.14 20.01
N LEU A 633 -16.91 23.86 21.30
CA LEU A 633 -15.68 23.47 22.00
C LEU A 633 -15.79 22.00 22.38
N TYR A 634 -14.69 21.26 22.25
CA TYR A 634 -14.67 19.86 22.63
C TYR A 634 -13.37 19.44 23.32
N ALA A 635 -13.48 18.37 24.09
CA ALA A 635 -12.37 17.63 24.65
C ALA A 635 -12.61 16.13 24.46
N LEU A 636 -11.65 15.42 23.94
CA LEU A 636 -11.71 14.00 23.62
C LEU A 636 -10.55 13.25 24.25
N VAL A 637 -10.82 12.11 24.86
CA VAL A 637 -9.83 11.09 25.19
C VAL A 637 -10.31 9.77 24.59
N ALA A 638 -9.45 9.11 23.81
CA ALA A 638 -9.76 7.84 23.16
C ALA A 638 -8.54 6.96 23.10
N ASN A 639 -8.73 5.66 23.11
CA ASN A 639 -7.66 4.71 22.84
C ASN A 639 -7.97 3.87 21.59
N GLY A 640 -6.92 3.27 21.07
CA GLY A 640 -6.97 2.25 20.03
C GLY A 640 -5.74 1.38 20.14
N HIS A 641 -5.83 0.21 19.53
CA HIS A 641 -4.73 -0.75 19.50
C HIS A 641 -4.60 -1.34 18.10
N LYS A 642 -3.40 -1.83 17.81
CA LYS A 642 -3.10 -2.65 16.64
C LYS A 642 -2.65 -4.01 17.13
N SER A 643 -3.31 -5.06 16.63
CA SER A 643 -3.02 -6.44 16.99
C SER A 643 -1.57 -6.81 16.63
N GLY A 644 -0.96 -7.66 17.44
CA GLY A 644 0.32 -8.29 17.14
C GLY A 644 0.24 -9.30 16.00
N GLY A 645 1.34 -9.96 15.73
CA GLY A 645 1.44 -10.89 14.62
C GLY A 645 2.64 -11.82 14.73
N PHE A 646 3.02 -12.38 13.59
CA PHE A 646 4.07 -13.40 13.50
C PHE A 646 5.30 -12.84 12.81
N ASN A 647 6.46 -13.33 13.22
CA ASN A 647 7.72 -13.28 12.50
C ASN A 647 8.02 -14.62 11.85
N ASP A 648 8.95 -14.63 10.91
CA ASP A 648 9.35 -15.87 10.29
C ASP A 648 10.15 -16.75 11.26
N ASN A 649 9.79 -18.03 11.32
CA ASN A 649 10.54 -19.00 12.07
C ASN A 649 11.78 -19.44 11.26
N LEU A 650 12.94 -19.21 11.84
CA LEU A 650 14.24 -19.55 11.25
C LEU A 650 14.92 -20.71 11.98
N GLY A 651 14.22 -21.31 12.94
CA GLY A 651 14.70 -22.37 13.80
C GLY A 651 13.94 -23.69 13.65
N ASN A 652 14.34 -24.67 14.45
CA ASN A 652 13.76 -26.01 14.45
C ASN A 652 12.67 -26.21 15.53
N ASN A 653 12.23 -25.13 16.20
CA ASN A 653 11.24 -25.22 17.27
C ASN A 653 9.80 -25.43 16.76
N GLY A 654 9.57 -25.26 15.46
CA GLY A 654 8.27 -25.47 14.82
C GLY A 654 7.22 -24.39 15.13
N VAL A 655 7.60 -23.32 15.83
CA VAL A 655 6.69 -22.23 16.20
C VAL A 655 7.25 -20.90 15.73
N ALA A 656 6.45 -20.17 14.96
CA ALA A 656 6.82 -18.83 14.51
C ALA A 656 6.85 -17.86 15.71
N PRO A 657 7.92 -17.06 15.86
CA PRO A 657 7.97 -16.01 16.87
C PRO A 657 6.87 -14.99 16.67
N THR A 658 6.28 -14.52 17.78
CA THR A 658 5.24 -13.50 17.75
C THR A 658 5.76 -12.17 18.29
N TYR A 659 5.21 -11.07 17.80
CA TYR A 659 5.34 -9.75 18.43
C TYR A 659 3.98 -9.32 18.97
N GLY A 660 4.01 -8.45 19.98
CA GLY A 660 2.81 -8.06 20.73
C GLY A 660 2.01 -6.93 20.09
N THR A 661 0.90 -6.64 20.74
CA THR A 661 -0.02 -5.54 20.41
C THR A 661 0.61 -4.19 20.77
N GLU A 662 0.37 -3.15 19.99
CA GLU A 662 0.71 -1.76 20.28
C GLU A 662 -0.54 -0.94 20.61
N ARG A 663 -0.39 0.13 21.41
CA ARG A 663 -1.51 0.93 21.92
C ARG A 663 -1.23 2.42 21.78
N VAL A 664 -2.30 3.16 21.51
CA VAL A 664 -2.27 4.63 21.46
C VAL A 664 -3.40 5.19 22.31
N ILE A 665 -3.09 6.17 23.16
CA ILE A 665 -4.07 6.98 23.87
C ILE A 665 -3.97 8.41 23.37
N LEU A 666 -5.05 8.92 22.78
CA LEU A 666 -5.19 10.28 22.31
C LEU A 666 -5.84 11.17 23.39
N TYR A 667 -5.28 12.33 23.59
CA TYR A 667 -5.88 13.46 24.29
C TYR A 667 -5.99 14.61 23.28
N GLU A 668 -7.21 15.08 22.99
CA GLU A 668 -7.43 16.16 22.04
C GLU A 668 -8.40 17.19 22.64
N VAL A 669 -8.10 18.47 22.42
CA VAL A 669 -9.00 19.58 22.69
C VAL A 669 -9.10 20.43 21.44
N GLY A 670 -10.28 20.88 21.10
CA GLY A 670 -10.46 21.67 19.90
C GLY A 670 -11.70 22.54 19.91
N SER A 671 -11.81 23.28 18.83
CA SER A 671 -12.89 24.25 18.62
C SER A 671 -13.28 24.25 17.15
N LYS A 672 -14.57 24.27 16.89
CA LYS A 672 -15.18 24.46 15.56
C LYS A 672 -15.94 25.77 15.59
N ASN A 673 -15.68 26.66 14.64
CA ASN A 673 -16.23 28.00 14.67
C ASN A 673 -16.67 28.44 13.29
N GLU A 674 -17.89 29.00 13.22
CA GLU A 674 -18.41 29.63 12.04
C GLU A 674 -18.59 31.15 12.29
N PHE A 675 -18.41 31.94 11.26
CA PHE A 675 -18.47 33.39 11.33
C PHE A 675 -19.17 33.96 10.09
N ASP A 676 -19.74 35.11 10.25
CA ASP A 676 -20.13 35.97 9.14
C ASP A 676 -19.17 37.19 9.10
N ILE A 677 -18.44 37.31 8.00
CA ILE A 677 -17.49 38.42 7.78
C ILE A 677 -18.02 39.27 6.62
N GLY A 678 -18.75 40.28 6.94
CA GLY A 678 -19.28 41.21 5.95
C GLY A 678 -20.34 40.63 5.01
N GLY A 679 -21.17 39.72 5.52
CA GLY A 679 -22.20 39.01 4.78
C GLY A 679 -21.73 37.77 4.03
N ARG A 680 -20.54 37.26 4.37
CA ARG A 680 -19.95 36.06 3.79
C ARG A 680 -19.59 35.06 4.88
N LYS A 681 -19.90 33.79 4.63
CA LYS A 681 -19.61 32.72 5.55
C LYS A 681 -18.08 32.45 5.60
N ALA A 682 -17.60 32.22 6.79
CA ALA A 682 -16.23 31.80 7.07
C ALA A 682 -16.21 30.79 8.21
N TYR A 683 -15.27 29.89 8.24
CA TYR A 683 -15.03 29.01 9.36
C TYR A 683 -13.56 28.98 9.76
N LEU A 684 -13.30 28.74 11.03
CA LEU A 684 -11.95 28.53 11.55
C LEU A 684 -11.99 27.52 12.68
N ASN A 685 -11.40 26.36 12.44
CA ASN A 685 -11.34 25.27 13.37
C ASN A 685 -9.89 25.06 13.84
N GLY A 686 -9.73 24.60 15.06
CA GLY A 686 -8.40 24.30 15.60
C GLY A 686 -8.44 23.19 16.63
N SER A 687 -7.37 22.40 16.66
CA SER A 687 -7.19 21.35 17.67
C SER A 687 -5.74 21.29 18.15
N PHE A 688 -5.59 20.89 19.42
CA PHE A 688 -4.33 20.46 20.00
C PHE A 688 -4.47 19.02 20.43
N PHE A 689 -3.49 18.19 20.11
CA PHE A 689 -3.51 16.78 20.43
C PHE A 689 -2.19 16.30 21.02
N TYR A 690 -2.30 15.26 21.84
CA TYR A 690 -1.19 14.50 22.38
C TYR A 690 -1.55 13.01 22.31
N ASN A 691 -0.69 12.19 21.70
CA ASN A 691 -0.79 10.74 21.71
C ASN A 691 0.34 10.17 22.58
N ASP A 692 -0.05 9.32 23.54
CA ASP A 692 0.83 8.45 24.28
C ASP A 692 0.81 7.08 23.57
N TYR A 693 1.95 6.68 23.00
CA TYR A 693 2.06 5.52 22.15
C TYR A 693 2.99 4.51 22.82
N THR A 694 2.46 3.36 23.21
CA THR A 694 3.17 2.34 23.98
C THR A 694 3.32 1.05 23.19
N ASP A 695 4.38 0.31 23.50
CA ASP A 695 4.72 -0.96 22.87
C ASP A 695 4.83 -0.87 21.33
N GLN A 696 5.35 0.24 20.82
CA GLN A 696 5.46 0.49 19.39
C GLN A 696 6.26 -0.59 18.68
N VAL A 697 5.71 -1.08 17.57
CA VAL A 697 6.32 -2.11 16.73
C VAL A 697 7.24 -1.48 15.69
N PHE A 698 8.47 -1.96 15.63
CA PHE A 698 9.41 -1.70 14.55
C PHE A 698 9.55 -2.93 13.66
N THR A 699 9.74 -2.69 12.38
CA THR A 699 10.05 -3.73 11.40
C THR A 699 11.35 -3.35 10.70
N GLY A 700 12.28 -4.27 10.62
CA GLY A 700 13.55 -4.10 9.93
C GLY A 700 13.93 -5.33 9.13
N ILE A 701 14.77 -5.14 8.12
CA ILE A 701 15.40 -6.23 7.38
C ILE A 701 16.69 -6.58 8.12
N LEU A 702 16.68 -7.68 8.84
CA LEU A 702 17.77 -8.12 9.72
C LEU A 702 18.43 -9.36 9.16
N SER A 703 19.72 -9.56 9.44
CA SER A 703 20.34 -10.87 9.24
C SER A 703 19.71 -11.90 10.18
N VAL A 704 19.74 -13.16 9.81
CA VAL A 704 19.23 -14.26 10.66
C VAL A 704 19.84 -14.22 12.05
N ALA A 705 21.17 -13.96 12.16
CA ALA A 705 21.83 -13.81 13.46
C ALA A 705 21.26 -12.67 14.27
N THR A 706 21.08 -11.50 13.66
CA THR A 706 20.53 -10.31 14.33
C THR A 706 19.07 -10.51 14.71
N ALA A 707 18.26 -11.15 13.86
CA ALA A 707 16.87 -11.45 14.15
C ALA A 707 16.74 -12.39 15.37
N ALA A 708 17.56 -13.43 15.44
CA ALA A 708 17.59 -14.34 16.58
C ALA A 708 18.03 -13.63 17.88
N GLU A 709 19.07 -12.79 17.84
CA GLU A 709 19.51 -11.99 19.00
C GLU A 709 18.42 -11.00 19.44
N THR A 710 17.72 -10.37 18.48
CA THR A 710 16.61 -9.46 18.74
C THR A 710 15.42 -10.20 19.38
N ALA A 711 15.09 -11.39 18.90
CA ALA A 711 14.01 -12.20 19.46
C ALA A 711 14.29 -12.57 20.92
N VAL A 712 15.52 -12.95 21.25
CA VAL A 712 15.90 -13.24 22.64
C VAL A 712 15.87 -11.96 23.50
N GLY A 713 16.43 -10.87 23.01
CA GLY A 713 16.60 -9.64 23.76
C GLY A 713 15.29 -8.85 23.98
N LEU A 714 14.50 -8.68 22.93
CA LEU A 714 13.31 -7.82 22.94
C LEU A 714 12.00 -8.61 23.06
N LEU A 715 11.90 -9.79 22.44
CA LEU A 715 10.68 -10.60 22.51
C LEU A 715 10.74 -11.68 23.60
N GLY A 716 11.91 -11.93 24.19
CA GLY A 716 12.11 -13.01 25.17
C GLY A 716 11.90 -14.41 24.56
N GLN A 717 12.06 -14.54 23.24
CA GLN A 717 11.84 -15.78 22.49
C GLN A 717 13.17 -16.31 21.95
N ASP A 718 13.42 -17.59 22.16
CA ASP A 718 14.65 -18.24 21.66
C ASP A 718 14.37 -18.86 20.27
N ILE A 719 15.04 -18.33 19.25
CA ILE A 719 15.02 -18.91 17.89
C ILE A 719 16.31 -19.70 17.73
N PRO A 720 16.25 -21.03 17.83
CA PRO A 720 17.44 -21.85 17.62
C PRO A 720 17.84 -21.84 16.13
N ILE A 721 19.02 -21.34 15.84
CA ILE A 721 19.57 -21.35 14.49
C ILE A 721 20.23 -22.73 14.26
N PRO A 722 19.80 -23.51 13.26
CA PRO A 722 20.42 -24.80 12.97
C PRO A 722 21.89 -24.66 12.57
N ASP A 723 22.71 -25.68 12.95
CA ASP A 723 24.11 -25.73 12.57
C ASP A 723 24.26 -25.68 11.03
N GLY A 724 25.17 -24.81 10.56
CA GLY A 724 25.43 -24.63 9.13
C GLY A 724 24.44 -23.68 8.42
N THR A 725 23.53 -23.05 9.15
CA THR A 725 22.70 -21.97 8.60
C THR A 725 23.60 -20.80 8.19
N ASN A 726 23.41 -20.26 6.98
CA ASN A 726 24.01 -18.99 6.63
C ASN A 726 23.31 -17.88 7.42
N THR A 727 23.97 -17.36 8.43
CA THR A 727 23.46 -16.34 9.34
C THR A 727 23.42 -14.95 8.73
N ASP A 728 24.05 -14.76 7.57
CA ASP A 728 24.07 -13.47 6.85
C ASP A 728 22.83 -13.25 5.99
N LEU A 729 22.02 -14.29 5.78
CA LEU A 729 20.75 -14.12 5.10
C LEU A 729 19.82 -13.21 5.90
N VAL A 730 19.02 -12.48 5.17
CA VAL A 730 18.15 -11.45 5.76
C VAL A 730 16.69 -11.87 5.76
N VAL A 731 15.99 -11.38 6.76
CA VAL A 731 14.54 -11.59 6.96
C VAL A 731 13.91 -10.28 7.39
N SER A 732 12.63 -10.12 7.08
CA SER A 732 11.82 -9.06 7.67
C SER A 732 11.43 -9.47 9.10
N PHE A 733 11.76 -8.67 10.08
CA PHE A 733 11.55 -8.99 11.48
C PHE A 733 10.91 -7.82 12.23
N SER A 734 9.79 -8.09 12.90
CA SER A 734 9.02 -7.12 13.68
C SER A 734 9.16 -7.37 15.17
N PHE A 735 9.27 -6.31 15.96
CA PHE A 735 9.44 -6.39 17.42
C PHE A 735 8.92 -5.14 18.12
N ASN A 736 8.38 -5.30 19.32
CA ASN A 736 7.99 -4.18 20.17
C ASN A 736 9.24 -3.66 20.92
N ALA A 737 9.51 -2.37 20.84
CA ALA A 737 10.76 -1.84 21.40
C ALA A 737 10.67 -0.44 22.02
N ALA A 738 9.60 0.32 21.84
CA ALA A 738 9.59 1.70 22.27
C ALA A 738 8.23 2.21 22.77
N ASP A 739 8.31 3.12 23.71
CA ASP A 739 7.26 4.08 24.04
C ASP A 739 7.55 5.43 23.39
N SER A 740 6.52 6.08 22.90
CA SER A 740 6.66 7.26 22.06
C SER A 740 5.64 8.33 22.40
N GLU A 741 5.94 9.56 22.03
CA GLU A 741 5.03 10.68 22.17
C GLU A 741 4.87 11.44 20.85
N ILE A 742 3.62 11.79 20.54
CA ILE A 742 3.28 12.54 19.34
C ILE A 742 2.34 13.67 19.76
N TYR A 743 2.72 14.92 19.52
CA TYR A 743 1.86 16.05 19.83
C TYR A 743 1.92 17.11 18.75
N GLY A 744 0.87 17.91 18.68
CA GLY A 744 0.80 18.92 17.65
C GLY A 744 -0.43 19.81 17.75
N ALA A 745 -0.49 20.69 16.77
CA ALA A 745 -1.63 21.58 16.57
C ALA A 745 -2.05 21.56 15.10
N GLN A 746 -3.35 21.56 14.88
CA GLN A 746 -3.95 21.62 13.56
C GLN A 746 -4.90 22.80 13.51
N VAL A 747 -4.86 23.54 12.42
CA VAL A 747 -5.79 24.64 12.14
C VAL A 747 -6.31 24.45 10.72
N GLU A 748 -7.60 24.55 10.55
CA GLU A 748 -8.26 24.57 9.25
C GLU A 748 -9.22 25.76 9.17
N GLY A 749 -9.35 26.35 8.02
CA GLY A 749 -10.26 27.46 7.84
C GLY A 749 -10.62 27.67 6.37
N GLY A 750 -11.74 28.34 6.19
CA GLY A 750 -12.22 28.71 4.88
C GLY A 750 -13.00 30.01 4.93
N PHE A 751 -12.89 30.79 3.86
CA PHE A 751 -13.63 32.03 3.70
C PHE A 751 -13.80 32.43 2.25
N GLU A 752 -14.92 33.08 1.98
CA GLU A 752 -15.22 33.60 0.66
C GLU A 752 -14.59 34.98 0.48
N LEU A 753 -13.71 35.08 -0.53
CA LEU A 753 -13.09 36.31 -0.98
C LEU A 753 -14.03 37.09 -1.94
N PRO A 754 -13.79 38.40 -2.18
CA PRO A 754 -14.49 39.14 -3.21
C PRO A 754 -14.44 38.48 -4.58
N GLY A 755 -15.60 38.38 -5.24
CA GLY A 755 -15.71 37.72 -6.55
C GLY A 755 -16.09 36.25 -6.48
N ASN A 756 -16.63 35.79 -5.34
CA ASN A 756 -17.05 34.40 -5.08
C ASN A 756 -15.88 33.42 -5.23
N ILE A 757 -14.70 33.84 -4.78
CA ILE A 757 -13.53 32.99 -4.71
C ILE A 757 -13.50 32.36 -3.32
N ASN A 758 -13.57 31.05 -3.22
CA ASN A 758 -13.40 30.32 -1.97
C ASN A 758 -11.91 30.09 -1.72
N PHE A 759 -11.48 30.39 -0.50
CA PHE A 759 -10.15 30.04 -0.03
C PHE A 759 -10.27 29.13 1.19
N ASP A 760 -9.78 27.90 1.06
CA ASP A 760 -9.68 26.94 2.15
C ASP A 760 -8.21 26.70 2.46
N PHE A 761 -7.89 26.53 3.73
CA PHE A 761 -6.52 26.19 4.14
C PHE A 761 -6.49 25.24 5.32
N THR A 762 -5.43 24.46 5.39
CA THR A 762 -5.12 23.62 6.54
C THR A 762 -3.64 23.74 6.87
N ALA A 763 -3.33 23.83 8.15
CA ALA A 763 -1.96 23.86 8.67
C ALA A 763 -1.83 22.85 9.80
N LEU A 764 -0.83 22.00 9.74
CA LEU A 764 -0.46 21.06 10.79
C LEU A 764 0.96 21.34 11.24
N TRP A 765 1.14 21.48 12.55
CA TRP A 765 2.42 21.39 13.22
C TRP A 765 2.48 20.11 14.05
N LEU A 766 3.54 19.32 13.87
CA LEU A 766 3.68 17.98 14.44
C LEU A 766 5.08 17.76 15.00
N GLU A 767 5.17 17.30 16.25
CA GLU A 767 6.37 16.71 16.84
C GLU A 767 6.08 15.27 17.25
N ALA A 768 6.96 14.37 16.87
CA ALA A 768 6.86 12.94 17.17
C ALA A 768 8.24 12.39 17.48
N SER A 769 8.41 11.79 18.64
CA SER A 769 9.70 11.29 19.12
C SER A 769 9.57 10.05 19.99
N ILE A 770 10.63 9.26 19.99
CA ILE A 770 10.80 8.14 20.92
C ILE A 770 11.06 8.71 22.31
N LYS A 771 10.30 8.26 23.28
CA LYS A 771 10.37 8.70 24.68
C LYS A 771 11.24 7.76 25.53
N ASP A 772 11.04 6.46 25.33
CA ASP A 772 11.78 5.40 26.00
C ASP A 772 11.84 4.18 25.10
N SER A 773 13.02 3.60 24.92
CA SER A 773 13.23 2.40 24.13
C SER A 773 14.40 1.59 24.64
N ASP A 774 14.27 0.27 24.52
CA ASP A 774 15.45 -0.58 24.51
C ASP A 774 16.27 -0.31 23.22
N PRO A 775 17.59 -0.51 23.26
CA PRO A 775 18.41 -0.41 22.05
C PRO A 775 17.92 -1.35 20.96
N ILE A 776 17.74 -0.84 19.75
CA ILE A 776 17.26 -1.61 18.60
C ILE A 776 18.39 -1.95 17.62
N PRO A 777 18.29 -3.05 16.88
CA PRO A 777 19.29 -3.39 15.87
C PRO A 777 19.32 -2.37 14.73
N ASP A 778 20.53 -2.00 14.31
CA ASP A 778 20.73 -1.08 13.18
C ASP A 778 20.72 -1.86 11.86
N PHE A 779 19.58 -1.92 11.22
CA PHE A 779 19.37 -2.64 9.97
C PHE A 779 20.03 -1.99 8.73
N ARG A 780 20.68 -0.83 8.89
CA ARG A 780 21.46 -0.19 7.83
C ARG A 780 22.84 -0.85 7.64
N PHE A 781 23.26 -1.68 8.59
CA PHE A 781 24.56 -2.37 8.60
C PHE A 781 24.40 -3.87 8.69
N GLN A 782 25.32 -4.57 8.02
CA GLN A 782 25.39 -6.01 8.11
C GLN A 782 26.10 -6.42 9.40
N ALA A 783 25.54 -7.37 10.13
CA ALA A 783 26.12 -7.84 11.39
C ALA A 783 27.57 -8.37 11.26
N ASP A 784 27.91 -8.89 10.10
CA ASP A 784 29.17 -9.61 9.87
C ASP A 784 30.38 -8.71 9.65
N VAL A 785 30.19 -7.43 9.32
CA VAL A 785 31.28 -6.46 9.07
C VAL A 785 32.20 -6.29 10.30
N ASN A 786 31.71 -6.64 11.50
CA ASN A 786 32.46 -6.55 12.76
C ASN A 786 32.64 -7.89 13.49
N GLY A 787 32.72 -9.00 12.76
CA GLY A 787 32.95 -10.31 13.37
C GLY A 787 31.68 -10.88 14.03
N GLY A 788 30.52 -10.74 13.40
CA GLY A 788 29.26 -11.32 13.81
C GLY A 788 28.57 -10.58 14.95
N ARG A 789 28.91 -9.33 15.22
CA ARG A 789 28.18 -8.51 16.20
C ARG A 789 27.06 -7.72 15.54
N SER A 790 25.85 -7.90 16.05
CA SER A 790 24.73 -6.99 15.75
C SER A 790 25.00 -5.62 16.37
N PHE A 791 24.72 -4.55 15.61
CA PHE A 791 24.82 -3.21 16.13
C PHE A 791 23.48 -2.81 16.73
N PHE A 792 23.42 -2.65 18.04
CA PHE A 792 22.26 -2.10 18.73
C PHE A 792 22.46 -0.61 19.00
N ARG A 793 21.44 0.20 18.74
CA ARG A 793 21.48 1.67 18.82
C ARG A 793 20.46 2.19 19.80
N ASP A 794 20.87 3.15 20.60
CA ASP A 794 19.99 3.95 21.44
C ASP A 794 19.28 5.00 20.56
N ILE A 795 17.98 4.86 20.44
CA ILE A 795 17.12 5.75 19.63
C ILE A 795 16.28 6.70 20.49
N ASN A 796 16.55 6.79 21.79
CA ASN A 796 15.85 7.71 22.67
C ASN A 796 15.98 9.16 22.19
N GLY A 797 14.85 9.86 22.09
CA GLY A 797 14.78 11.21 21.53
C GLY A 797 14.82 11.28 19.99
N ALA A 798 14.93 10.14 19.27
CA ALA A 798 14.86 10.13 17.82
C ALA A 798 13.46 10.54 17.34
N ARG A 799 13.40 11.26 16.23
CA ARG A 799 12.13 11.64 15.60
C ARG A 799 11.56 10.47 14.80
N PHE A 800 10.25 10.37 14.77
CA PHE A 800 9.58 9.40 13.93
C PHE A 800 9.90 9.61 12.45
N GLN A 801 9.96 8.50 11.76
CA GLN A 801 10.00 8.50 10.30
C GLN A 801 8.70 9.06 9.73
N ARG A 802 8.80 9.70 8.55
CA ARG A 802 7.64 10.23 7.79
C ARG A 802 6.78 11.24 8.57
N THR A 803 7.40 12.00 9.47
CA THR A 803 6.75 13.02 10.28
C THR A 803 7.31 14.41 9.95
N PRO A 804 6.89 15.04 8.84
CA PRO A 804 7.28 16.43 8.59
C PRO A 804 6.67 17.34 9.64
N ARG A 805 7.48 18.24 10.20
CA ARG A 805 7.05 19.16 11.28
C ARG A 805 5.93 20.09 10.85
N TRP A 806 5.99 20.53 9.62
CA TRP A 806 5.00 21.44 9.05
C TRP A 806 4.42 20.85 7.77
N GLN A 807 3.11 20.84 7.71
CA GLN A 807 2.34 20.52 6.52
C GLN A 807 1.28 21.60 6.34
N LEU A 808 1.25 22.19 5.16
CA LEU A 808 0.34 23.27 4.82
C LEU A 808 -0.36 22.90 3.51
N ASN A 809 -1.64 23.16 3.45
CA ASN A 809 -2.41 23.08 2.21
C ASN A 809 -3.27 24.34 2.09
N GLY A 810 -3.32 24.92 0.89
CA GLY A 810 -4.17 26.05 0.57
C GLY A 810 -4.86 25.83 -0.76
N LYS A 811 -6.18 25.90 -0.78
CA LYS A 811 -7.03 25.68 -1.95
C LYS A 811 -7.78 26.97 -2.30
N LEU A 812 -7.70 27.39 -3.54
CA LEU A 812 -8.50 28.42 -4.14
C LEU A 812 -9.46 27.80 -5.16
N SER A 813 -10.72 28.18 -5.11
CA SER A 813 -11.71 27.75 -6.11
C SER A 813 -12.72 28.84 -6.41
N GLN A 814 -13.26 28.81 -7.61
CA GLN A 814 -14.29 29.76 -8.04
C GLN A 814 -15.16 29.10 -9.10
N ALA A 815 -16.45 29.35 -9.01
CA ALA A 815 -17.42 29.10 -10.06
C ALA A 815 -17.93 30.44 -10.64
N ILE A 816 -17.97 30.52 -11.96
CA ILE A 816 -18.36 31.71 -12.72
C ILE A 816 -19.52 31.33 -13.64
N ASP A 817 -20.70 31.83 -13.37
CA ASP A 817 -21.87 31.62 -14.20
C ASP A 817 -21.74 32.42 -15.50
N LEU A 818 -21.99 31.78 -16.61
CA LEU A 818 -22.04 32.38 -17.94
C LEU A 818 -23.50 32.55 -18.39
N PRO A 819 -23.73 33.30 -19.47
CA PRO A 819 -25.08 33.39 -20.07
C PRO A 819 -25.61 32.01 -20.53
N LYS A 820 -24.74 31.05 -20.70
CA LYS A 820 -25.01 29.59 -20.85
C LYS A 820 -23.91 28.83 -20.18
N GLY A 821 -24.29 27.95 -19.26
CA GLY A 821 -23.37 27.10 -18.54
C GLY A 821 -22.50 27.84 -17.51
N GLN A 822 -21.42 27.20 -17.09
CA GLN A 822 -20.57 27.67 -15.99
C GLN A 822 -19.08 27.33 -16.25
N ILE A 823 -18.19 28.21 -15.88
CA ILE A 823 -16.76 27.92 -15.77
C ILE A 823 -16.42 27.82 -14.28
N ASP A 824 -15.69 26.77 -13.91
CA ASP A 824 -15.11 26.64 -12.58
C ASP A 824 -13.62 26.33 -12.68
N TRP A 825 -12.89 26.68 -11.62
CA TRP A 825 -11.48 26.35 -11.48
C TRP A 825 -11.10 26.10 -10.04
N VAL A 826 -10.05 25.29 -9.84
CA VAL A 826 -9.47 24.99 -8.54
C VAL A 826 -7.95 25.02 -8.66
N ALA A 827 -7.29 25.51 -7.62
CA ALA A 827 -5.85 25.43 -7.46
C ALA A 827 -5.53 25.06 -6.00
N SER A 828 -4.77 24.00 -5.80
CA SER A 828 -4.36 23.49 -4.49
C SER A 828 -2.84 23.53 -4.38
N LEU A 829 -2.32 24.28 -3.40
CA LEU A 829 -0.89 24.40 -3.10
C LEU A 829 -0.60 23.64 -1.80
N GLY A 830 0.19 22.60 -1.89
CA GLY A 830 0.70 21.82 -0.77
C GLY A 830 2.13 22.19 -0.42
N TYR A 831 2.48 22.17 0.87
CA TYR A 831 3.85 22.25 1.39
C TYR A 831 4.08 21.20 2.46
N ARG A 832 5.20 20.49 2.36
CA ARG A 832 5.73 19.59 3.38
C ARG A 832 7.15 20.02 3.76
N SER A 833 7.42 20.11 5.07
CA SER A 833 8.80 20.33 5.53
C SER A 833 9.61 19.05 5.45
N SER A 834 10.94 19.17 5.60
CA SER A 834 11.83 18.01 5.61
C SER A 834 11.46 16.99 6.71
N GLN A 835 11.70 15.71 6.41
CA GLN A 835 11.43 14.57 7.27
C GLN A 835 12.53 13.52 7.19
N PHE A 836 12.57 12.59 8.13
CA PHE A 836 13.43 11.42 8.10
C PHE A 836 12.65 10.19 7.64
N HIS A 837 13.33 9.24 7.02
CA HIS A 837 12.75 7.99 6.55
C HIS A 837 13.14 6.76 7.35
N THR A 838 14.18 6.87 8.18
CA THR A 838 14.48 5.84 9.18
C THR A 838 14.42 6.43 10.58
N ILE A 839 14.23 5.57 11.57
CA ILE A 839 14.26 5.97 12.99
C ILE A 839 15.63 6.45 13.44
N PHE A 840 16.69 6.17 12.68
CA PHE A 840 18.05 6.56 13.00
C PHE A 840 18.37 8.02 12.64
N ASN A 841 17.48 8.75 11.97
CA ASN A 841 17.53 10.18 11.71
C ASN A 841 18.86 10.69 11.11
N SER A 842 19.42 9.97 10.14
CA SER A 842 20.75 10.27 9.57
C SER A 842 21.87 10.35 10.61
N GLN A 843 21.74 9.66 11.73
CA GLN A 843 22.76 9.67 12.77
C GLN A 843 23.83 8.60 12.55
N THR A 844 25.04 8.93 12.97
CA THR A 844 26.14 7.97 13.21
C THR A 844 26.18 7.62 14.69
N PHE A 845 26.59 6.39 14.99
CA PHE A 845 26.61 5.86 16.33
C PHE A 845 27.99 5.29 16.66
N ASP A 846 28.31 5.26 17.95
CA ASP A 846 29.45 4.56 18.48
C ASP A 846 29.14 3.05 18.54
N ASP A 847 30.02 2.25 17.99
CA ASP A 847 29.75 0.81 17.84
C ASP A 847 29.85 0.03 19.16
N ASP A 848 30.58 0.56 20.16
CA ASP A 848 30.71 -0.09 21.45
C ASP A 848 29.57 0.26 22.43
N THR A 849 29.07 1.49 22.35
CA THR A 849 28.07 2.03 23.28
C THR A 849 26.66 2.14 22.69
N GLY A 850 26.53 2.09 21.35
CA GLY A 850 25.26 2.34 20.65
C GLY A 850 24.77 3.79 20.72
N LEU A 851 25.52 4.72 21.31
CA LEU A 851 25.11 6.11 21.48
C LEU A 851 25.36 6.95 20.22
N PRO A 852 24.50 7.94 19.93
CA PRO A 852 24.69 8.84 18.79
C PRO A 852 26.02 9.61 18.90
N THR A 853 26.78 9.67 17.81
CA THR A 853 28.08 10.38 17.74
C THR A 853 28.08 11.58 16.83
N GLY A 854 27.13 11.66 15.90
CA GLY A 854 27.05 12.74 14.94
C GLY A 854 25.89 12.61 13.98
N THR A 855 25.85 13.48 12.96
CA THR A 855 24.81 13.49 11.93
C THR A 855 25.46 13.39 10.56
N VAL A 856 24.96 12.50 9.72
CA VAL A 856 25.35 12.36 8.33
C VAL A 856 24.73 13.50 7.53
N THR A 857 25.51 14.15 6.71
CA THR A 857 25.04 15.23 5.81
C THR A 857 25.06 14.85 4.35
N SER A 858 25.70 13.72 4.01
CA SER A 858 25.78 13.17 2.66
C SER A 858 26.08 11.67 2.73
N GLY A 859 25.90 10.95 1.63
CA GLY A 859 26.27 9.55 1.53
C GLY A 859 25.12 8.59 1.86
N ARG A 860 25.46 7.31 1.96
CA ARG A 860 24.52 6.19 2.02
C ARG A 860 23.53 6.24 3.19
N LEU A 861 23.97 6.79 4.34
CA LEU A 861 23.17 6.82 5.56
C LEU A 861 22.27 8.05 5.66
N LEU A 862 22.28 8.93 4.65
CA LEU A 862 21.41 10.10 4.61
C LEU A 862 19.97 9.64 4.26
N ASP A 863 19.11 9.67 5.27
CA ASP A 863 17.70 9.30 5.18
C ASP A 863 16.75 10.50 5.25
N ARG A 864 17.28 11.72 5.12
CA ARG A 864 16.51 12.94 5.21
C ARG A 864 16.01 13.37 3.85
N ILE A 865 14.68 13.47 3.71
CA ILE A 865 14.02 14.07 2.56
C ILE A 865 13.89 15.57 2.76
N GLY A 866 14.12 16.35 1.70
CA GLY A 866 13.96 17.80 1.65
C GLY A 866 12.50 18.24 1.86
N GLY A 867 12.30 19.53 2.12
CA GLY A 867 10.96 20.11 2.11
C GLY A 867 10.59 20.55 0.70
N TYR A 868 9.33 20.33 0.31
CA TYR A 868 8.89 20.63 -1.06
C TYR A 868 7.48 21.22 -1.13
N PHE A 869 7.19 21.80 -2.31
CA PHE A 869 5.88 22.32 -2.67
C PHE A 869 5.32 21.52 -3.85
N THR A 870 4.00 21.28 -3.82
CA THR A 870 3.23 20.78 -4.96
C THR A 870 2.12 21.75 -5.30
N LEU A 871 1.79 21.89 -6.59
CA LEU A 871 0.66 22.67 -7.07
C LEU A 871 -0.16 21.79 -8.00
N ASP A 872 -1.43 21.60 -7.65
CA ASP A 872 -2.43 20.91 -8.46
C ASP A 872 -3.48 21.93 -8.93
N MET A 873 -3.89 21.87 -10.20
CA MET A 873 -4.84 22.81 -10.79
C MET A 873 -5.82 22.09 -11.69
N GLY A 874 -7.06 22.58 -11.70
CA GLY A 874 -8.08 22.14 -12.66
C GLY A 874 -8.96 23.31 -13.09
N ALA A 875 -9.46 23.23 -14.31
CA ALA A 875 -10.47 24.17 -14.80
C ALA A 875 -11.47 23.44 -15.70
N GLY A 876 -12.74 23.68 -15.48
CA GLY A 876 -13.82 23.06 -16.22
C GLY A 876 -14.77 24.09 -16.81
N TRP A 877 -15.33 23.74 -17.96
CA TRP A 877 -16.37 24.49 -18.62
C TRP A 877 -17.57 23.58 -18.87
N THR A 878 -18.65 23.81 -18.14
CA THR A 878 -19.97 23.25 -18.39
C THR A 878 -20.61 24.10 -19.49
N ILE A 879 -20.92 23.49 -20.65
CA ILE A 879 -21.21 24.23 -21.89
C ILE A 879 -22.67 24.68 -21.94
N ASP A 880 -23.56 23.98 -21.25
CA ASP A 880 -25.01 24.17 -21.28
C ASP A 880 -25.58 24.32 -19.87
N ASP A 881 -26.77 24.89 -19.77
CA ASP A 881 -27.47 25.16 -18.50
C ASP A 881 -27.99 23.89 -17.83
N GLU A 882 -28.12 22.78 -18.56
CA GLU A 882 -28.57 21.48 -18.07
C GLU A 882 -27.40 20.63 -17.53
N GLY A 883 -26.15 21.10 -17.72
CA GLY A 883 -24.95 20.39 -17.28
C GLY A 883 -24.63 19.13 -18.05
N MET A 884 -25.18 18.98 -19.26
CA MET A 884 -25.04 17.77 -20.07
C MET A 884 -23.62 17.58 -20.61
N TYR A 885 -22.94 18.67 -20.99
CA TYR A 885 -21.60 18.61 -21.59
C TYR A 885 -20.61 19.43 -20.81
N ARG A 886 -19.50 18.80 -20.44
CA ARG A 886 -18.40 19.46 -19.72
C ARG A 886 -17.08 19.14 -20.40
N PHE A 887 -16.25 20.17 -20.57
CA PHE A 887 -14.84 20.06 -20.93
C PHE A 887 -14.00 20.49 -19.74
N GLU A 888 -12.93 19.75 -19.43
CA GLU A 888 -12.05 20.01 -18.30
C GLU A 888 -10.59 19.83 -18.69
N VAL A 889 -9.72 20.65 -18.12
CA VAL A 889 -8.26 20.52 -18.19
C VAL A 889 -7.71 20.49 -16.78
N TYR A 890 -6.67 19.71 -16.56
CA TYR A 890 -6.02 19.59 -15.25
C TYR A 890 -4.51 19.50 -15.38
N GLY A 891 -3.80 19.80 -14.29
CA GLY A 891 -2.38 19.57 -14.11
C GLY A 891 -2.08 19.30 -12.65
N ASN A 892 -1.38 18.21 -12.39
CA ASN A 892 -0.92 17.80 -11.06
C ASN A 892 0.60 17.96 -10.98
N ASN A 893 1.10 18.30 -9.79
CA ASN A 893 2.50 18.61 -9.56
C ASN A 893 3.05 19.58 -10.63
N VAL A 894 2.34 20.68 -10.89
CA VAL A 894 2.66 21.64 -11.96
C VAL A 894 4.10 22.18 -11.86
N PHE A 895 4.62 22.30 -10.63
CA PHE A 895 6.00 22.70 -10.37
C PHE A 895 7.02 21.63 -10.74
N ASN A 896 6.56 20.37 -10.99
CA ASN A 896 7.41 19.22 -11.29
C ASN A 896 8.44 18.96 -10.18
N ALA A 897 8.00 19.02 -8.92
CA ALA A 897 8.82 18.63 -7.79
C ALA A 897 9.24 17.16 -7.96
N GLN A 898 10.52 16.87 -7.77
CA GLN A 898 11.15 15.56 -7.95
C GLN A 898 11.70 15.02 -6.62
N GLU A 899 10.98 15.27 -5.54
CA GLU A 899 11.38 14.84 -4.20
C GLU A 899 11.07 13.37 -3.96
N GLU A 900 11.80 12.77 -3.04
CA GLU A 900 11.54 11.42 -2.60
C GLU A 900 10.21 11.34 -1.84
N ALA A 901 9.41 10.33 -2.16
CA ALA A 901 8.23 9.93 -1.38
C ALA A 901 8.63 8.98 -0.25
N ALA A 902 9.60 8.09 -0.53
CA ALA A 902 10.14 7.13 0.42
C ALA A 902 11.62 6.83 0.14
N ILE A 903 12.35 6.43 1.18
CA ILE A 903 13.72 5.92 1.10
C ILE A 903 13.79 4.65 1.93
N ILE A 904 14.29 3.55 1.36
CA ILE A 904 14.61 2.33 2.06
C ILE A 904 16.13 2.24 2.15
N ILE A 905 16.65 2.21 3.37
CA ILE A 905 18.06 1.99 3.61
C ILE A 905 18.23 0.67 4.35
N THR A 906 18.83 -0.27 3.69
CA THR A 906 19.24 -1.55 4.27
C THR A 906 20.75 -1.70 4.15
N GLN A 907 21.26 -2.78 4.66
CA GLN A 907 22.68 -3.14 4.48
C GLN A 907 23.09 -3.27 3.00
N PHE A 908 22.14 -3.57 2.09
CA PHE A 908 22.40 -3.81 0.67
C PHE A 908 21.93 -2.67 -0.22
N ASP A 909 20.90 -1.94 0.20
CA ASP A 909 20.14 -1.04 -0.64
C ASP A 909 20.07 0.38 -0.10
N ASN A 910 20.01 1.35 -1.01
CA ASN A 910 19.51 2.69 -0.78
C ASN A 910 18.49 2.99 -1.88
N THR A 911 17.31 2.40 -1.71
CA THR A 911 16.23 2.50 -2.72
C THR A 911 15.36 3.70 -2.44
N ARG A 912 15.18 4.54 -3.46
CA ARG A 912 14.42 5.79 -3.41
C ARG A 912 13.21 5.71 -4.32
N PHE A 913 12.07 6.11 -3.79
CA PHE A 913 10.79 6.25 -4.49
C PHE A 913 10.48 7.72 -4.60
N PHE A 914 10.01 8.15 -5.74
CA PHE A 914 9.77 9.56 -6.01
C PHE A 914 8.27 9.86 -6.10
N ILE A 915 7.86 11.08 -5.70
CA ILE A 915 6.50 11.54 -5.91
C ILE A 915 6.18 11.55 -7.41
N ARG A 916 4.89 11.40 -7.75
CA ARG A 916 4.46 11.40 -9.16
C ARG A 916 4.97 12.66 -9.89
N PRO A 917 5.52 12.55 -11.10
CA PRO A 917 5.98 13.70 -11.87
C PRO A 917 4.79 14.59 -12.27
N ARG A 918 5.05 15.72 -12.88
CA ARG A 918 4.01 16.56 -13.44
C ARG A 918 3.19 15.81 -14.49
N THR A 919 1.90 15.67 -14.20
CA THR A 919 0.91 15.16 -15.15
C THR A 919 -0.08 16.24 -15.53
N TYR A 920 -0.57 16.20 -16.76
CA TYR A 920 -1.61 17.10 -17.24
C TYR A 920 -2.42 16.42 -18.34
N GLY A 921 -3.68 16.81 -18.43
CA GLY A 921 -4.58 16.21 -19.40
C GLY A 921 -5.85 17.02 -19.60
N ALA A 922 -6.72 16.44 -20.42
CA ALA A 922 -8.04 16.98 -20.69
C ALA A 922 -9.10 15.88 -20.58
N ARG A 923 -10.30 16.27 -20.16
CA ARG A 923 -11.48 15.39 -20.02
C ARG A 923 -12.66 15.97 -20.78
N ILE A 924 -13.46 15.09 -21.33
CA ILE A 924 -14.74 15.43 -21.92
C ILE A 924 -15.78 14.53 -21.28
N ARG A 925 -16.85 15.15 -20.75
CA ARG A 925 -17.94 14.45 -20.10
C ARG A 925 -19.25 14.75 -20.76
N ALA A 926 -20.07 13.72 -20.94
CA ALA A 926 -21.47 13.82 -21.33
C ALA A 926 -22.35 13.16 -20.26
N ARG A 927 -23.40 13.88 -19.84
CA ARG A 927 -24.50 13.37 -19.00
C ARG A 927 -25.77 13.25 -19.82
N PHE A 928 -26.67 12.33 -19.48
CA PHE A 928 -27.93 12.12 -20.20
C PHE A 928 -28.99 11.49 -19.31
#